data_b577e53714ce173a5d520e337c8ac421
#
_entry.id   b577e53714ce173a5d520e337c8ac421
#
_cell.length_a   1.000
_cell.length_b   1.000
_cell.length_c   1.000
_cell.angle_alpha   90.00
_cell.angle_beta   90.00
_cell.angle_gamma   90.00
#
_symmetry.space_group_name_H-M   'P 1'
#
loop_
_entity.id
_entity.type
_entity.pdbx_description
1 polymer ?
#
loop_
_entity_poly.entity_id
_entity_poly.type
_entity_poly.pdbx_seq_one_letter_code
_entity_poly.pdbx_strand_id
1 'polypeptide(L)'
;MVQPADVRNRLIEALRQDLVGPALPDELLDQAPTRWYLTGFLAPLNASHDQRGDPDANEEADLLEPAPPAAEDNASPDRPTARNSLFPASLGLSVLVGADTRELTVQLDWGDYVWVRLQPDSVHPEEVRLKPDPQPEQSATEQWQRIPRRPDPIPLRLPASGHLSRQTRPVPTDPRLKLAYSVRAVPARADGRLPPGARVVSVFLSNERGDAPADRRDEHYVFQPEITVTSPTPLLPQPNLRGRDDDDWDERVADLHYRDVHAYAVGHGVATEAILTDSPRPLGEGPGVRACHTVRTVWIPRAAVEFVAASPLAGVELRMETLAQLPDAAAARAVLQPLVEGYRAWIQGQRAQLTALPAASQDIGAELLHRAASAAERLAAGLEALADPPLLQAFRLMNRAMARAARQRRPGVAPAWRPFQLAFLLLNLRGLSDPDHYDRSVVDLLFFPTGGGKTEAYLGLAAFTLILRRLRNPGIQAAGLAVLMRYTLRLLTLDQLGRAAALICALELERQADPAALGDWPFEIGLWVGQAATPNRMGKRGDDNAYTARHKTLQFQRNDRKPAPIPLENCPWCGEKFTANSFQLVPHPDAPTDLRVVCVNRACDFAARGGRTLPILSVDEPIYRRLPCFLIATVDKFAALPWTGEVGALFGRVDRYDTDGFYGPCQPRMGQPLPGGRLPPPELIIQDELHLISGPLGTIAGLYETALDALCTVPAETPRRPKIVA
;
A
#
# COMPACT_ATOMS: atom_id res chain seq x y z
N MET A 1 -1.85 -30.94 7.60
CA MET A 1 -2.22 -29.64 6.99
C MET A 1 -0.97 -29.00 6.44
N VAL A 2 -0.98 -28.56 5.20
CA VAL A 2 0.15 -27.83 4.60
C VAL A 2 0.29 -26.50 5.34
N GLN A 3 1.50 -26.17 5.80
CA GLN A 3 1.74 -24.90 6.49
C GLN A 3 1.69 -23.74 5.48
N PRO A 4 1.10 -22.58 5.83
CA PRO A 4 1.06 -21.42 4.94
C PRO A 4 2.44 -20.98 4.45
N ALA A 5 3.49 -21.12 5.27
CA ALA A 5 4.86 -20.83 4.91
C ALA A 5 5.37 -21.73 3.76
N ASP A 6 4.99 -23.01 3.74
CA ASP A 6 5.39 -23.93 2.69
C ASP A 6 4.74 -23.58 1.34
N VAL A 7 3.47 -23.15 1.37
CA VAL A 7 2.76 -22.67 0.17
C VAL A 7 3.43 -21.42 -0.38
N ARG A 8 3.70 -20.44 0.50
CA ARG A 8 4.40 -19.21 0.12
C ARG A 8 5.78 -19.51 -0.49
N ASN A 9 6.58 -20.38 0.14
CA ASN A 9 7.90 -20.71 -0.37
C ASN A 9 7.84 -21.42 -1.73
N ARG A 10 6.84 -22.26 -1.98
CA ARG A 10 6.61 -22.88 -3.29
C ARG A 10 6.24 -21.84 -4.36
N LEU A 11 5.39 -20.87 -4.02
CA LEU A 11 5.03 -19.79 -4.95
C LEU A 11 6.24 -18.91 -5.28
N ILE A 12 7.06 -18.58 -4.28
CA ILE A 12 8.31 -17.80 -4.48
C ILE A 12 9.27 -18.57 -5.38
N GLU A 13 9.41 -19.87 -5.17
CA GLU A 13 10.29 -20.70 -6.01
C GLU A 13 9.77 -20.82 -7.45
N ALA A 14 8.47 -21.01 -7.64
CA ALA A 14 7.85 -21.00 -8.97
C ALA A 14 8.06 -19.66 -9.69
N LEU A 15 7.88 -18.54 -8.96
CA LEU A 15 8.14 -17.19 -9.50
C LEU A 15 9.63 -17.00 -9.86
N ARG A 16 10.56 -17.48 -9.03
CA ARG A 16 12.01 -17.43 -9.33
C ARG A 16 12.33 -18.22 -10.60
N GLN A 17 11.77 -19.41 -10.75
CA GLN A 17 11.96 -20.25 -11.94
C GLN A 17 11.43 -19.57 -13.20
N ASP A 18 10.29 -18.89 -13.11
CA ASP A 18 9.68 -18.18 -14.24
C ASP A 18 10.49 -16.93 -14.65
N LEU A 19 10.95 -16.15 -13.68
CA LEU A 19 11.62 -14.88 -13.95
C LEU A 19 13.12 -14.99 -14.22
N VAL A 20 13.81 -15.97 -13.62
CA VAL A 20 15.28 -16.11 -13.64
C VAL A 20 15.71 -17.44 -14.21
N GLY A 21 14.97 -18.51 -13.91
CA GLY A 21 15.36 -19.89 -14.23
C GLY A 21 16.52 -20.42 -13.34
N PRO A 22 17.10 -21.57 -13.72
CA PRO A 22 16.50 -22.52 -14.63
C PRO A 22 15.38 -23.32 -13.96
N ALA A 23 14.45 -23.87 -14.74
CA ALA A 23 13.47 -24.82 -14.24
C ALA A 23 14.10 -26.19 -13.98
N LEU A 24 15.00 -26.63 -14.89
CA LEU A 24 15.83 -27.83 -14.76
C LEU A 24 17.30 -27.47 -15.04
N PRO A 25 18.26 -28.20 -14.47
CA PRO A 25 19.68 -27.91 -14.68
C PRO A 25 20.13 -27.92 -16.16
N ASP A 26 19.50 -28.77 -16.96
CA ASP A 26 19.80 -29.02 -18.37
C ASP A 26 18.62 -28.74 -19.29
N GLU A 27 17.76 -27.79 -18.92
CA GLU A 27 16.52 -27.46 -19.64
C GLU A 27 16.71 -27.15 -21.12
N LEU A 28 15.64 -27.35 -21.88
CA LEU A 28 15.51 -27.03 -23.29
C LEU A 28 14.49 -25.91 -23.47
N LEU A 29 14.83 -24.86 -24.20
CA LEU A 29 13.97 -23.72 -24.46
C LEU A 29 13.72 -23.54 -25.96
N ASP A 30 12.47 -23.28 -26.32
CA ASP A 30 12.06 -23.03 -27.72
C ASP A 30 12.41 -21.60 -28.19
N GLN A 31 12.75 -20.73 -27.26
CA GLN A 31 13.09 -19.32 -27.53
C GLN A 31 14.45 -18.99 -26.93
N ALA A 32 15.05 -17.90 -27.42
CA ALA A 32 16.30 -17.37 -26.86
C ALA A 32 16.18 -17.11 -25.35
N PRO A 33 17.13 -17.58 -24.52
CA PRO A 33 17.04 -17.45 -23.06
C PRO A 33 16.85 -15.99 -22.58
N THR A 34 17.44 -14.98 -23.25
CA THR A 34 17.23 -13.56 -22.94
C THR A 34 15.80 -13.06 -23.22
N ARG A 35 15.02 -13.77 -24.05
CA ARG A 35 13.60 -13.52 -24.28
C ARG A 35 12.70 -14.37 -23.39
N TRP A 36 13.23 -15.47 -22.86
CA TRP A 36 12.51 -16.37 -21.98
C TRP A 36 12.51 -15.87 -20.53
N TYR A 37 13.66 -15.39 -20.04
CA TYR A 37 13.84 -14.92 -18.67
C TYR A 37 13.89 -13.39 -18.60
N LEU A 38 13.24 -12.83 -17.58
CA LEU A 38 13.22 -11.38 -17.35
C LEU A 38 14.59 -10.85 -16.91
N THR A 39 15.31 -11.64 -16.13
CA THR A 39 16.62 -11.26 -15.55
C THR A 39 17.43 -12.52 -15.24
N GLY A 40 18.62 -12.36 -14.67
CA GLY A 40 19.43 -13.54 -14.29
C GLY A 40 20.54 -13.82 -15.28
N PHE A 41 21.00 -12.84 -16.05
CA PHE A 41 22.08 -13.06 -17.02
C PHE A 41 23.03 -11.87 -17.13
N LEU A 42 24.25 -12.14 -17.59
CA LEU A 42 25.28 -11.14 -17.84
C LEU A 42 25.60 -11.10 -19.34
N ALA A 43 25.46 -9.94 -19.94
CA ALA A 43 25.86 -9.68 -21.31
C ALA A 43 27.41 -9.62 -21.42
N PRO A 44 27.99 -9.85 -22.61
CA PRO A 44 29.42 -9.66 -22.83
C PRO A 44 29.86 -8.21 -22.66
N LEU A 45 30.89 -7.96 -21.84
CA LEU A 45 31.44 -6.61 -21.61
C LEU A 45 31.98 -5.97 -22.88
N ASN A 46 32.64 -6.78 -23.70
CA ASN A 46 33.33 -6.34 -24.92
C ASN A 46 32.46 -6.46 -26.18
N ALA A 47 31.18 -6.79 -26.05
CA ALA A 47 30.26 -6.83 -27.17
C ALA A 47 29.87 -5.42 -27.63
N SER A 48 29.44 -5.28 -28.88
CA SER A 48 28.87 -4.04 -29.42
C SER A 48 27.64 -3.58 -28.61
N HIS A 49 27.33 -2.28 -28.70
CA HIS A 49 26.17 -1.72 -27.99
C HIS A 49 24.87 -2.44 -28.36
N ASP A 50 24.70 -2.79 -29.64
CA ASP A 50 23.51 -3.50 -30.14
C ASP A 50 23.37 -4.90 -29.56
N GLN A 51 24.50 -5.54 -29.22
CA GLN A 51 24.47 -6.88 -28.59
C GLN A 51 24.29 -6.88 -27.09
N ARG A 52 24.39 -5.73 -26.44
CA ARG A 52 24.15 -5.57 -24.99
C ARG A 52 22.76 -5.01 -24.70
N GLY A 53 22.06 -4.53 -25.72
CA GLY A 53 20.72 -3.95 -25.55
C GLY A 53 19.63 -5.02 -25.45
N ASP A 54 18.51 -4.62 -24.86
CA ASP A 54 17.29 -5.43 -24.84
C ASP A 54 16.76 -5.58 -26.27
N PRO A 55 16.61 -6.81 -26.80
CA PRO A 55 16.10 -7.03 -28.15
C PRO A 55 14.68 -6.53 -28.36
N ASP A 56 13.87 -6.49 -27.29
CA ASP A 56 12.46 -6.15 -27.38
C ASP A 56 12.21 -4.64 -27.12
N ALA A 57 13.23 -3.90 -26.66
CA ALA A 57 13.10 -2.46 -26.39
C ALA A 57 12.74 -1.62 -27.63
N ASN A 58 13.11 -2.09 -28.82
CA ASN A 58 12.77 -1.40 -30.08
C ASN A 58 11.38 -1.81 -30.59
N GLU A 59 10.90 -3.02 -30.33
CA GLU A 59 9.56 -3.47 -30.74
C GLU A 59 8.47 -2.78 -29.92
N GLU A 60 8.69 -2.50 -28.62
CA GLU A 60 7.76 -1.73 -27.79
C GLU A 60 7.70 -0.24 -28.21
N ALA A 61 8.80 0.31 -28.73
CA ALA A 61 8.83 1.69 -29.22
C ALA A 61 8.06 1.85 -30.55
N ASP A 62 8.07 0.84 -31.41
CA ASP A 62 7.35 0.83 -32.68
C ASP A 62 5.85 0.52 -32.55
N LEU A 63 5.43 -0.12 -31.46
CA LEU A 63 4.01 -0.38 -31.15
C LEU A 63 3.29 0.81 -30.52
N LEU A 64 4.02 1.84 -30.11
CA LEU A 64 3.45 3.11 -29.68
C LEU A 64 3.22 3.97 -30.91
N GLU A 65 1.99 3.96 -31.45
CA GLU A 65 1.57 4.94 -32.44
C GLU A 65 2.02 6.35 -32.04
N PRO A 66 2.55 7.17 -32.96
CA PRO A 66 2.90 8.56 -32.67
C PRO A 66 1.65 9.24 -32.12
N ALA A 67 1.67 9.61 -30.85
CA ALA A 67 0.58 10.36 -30.25
C ALA A 67 0.33 11.62 -31.09
N PRO A 68 -0.93 11.96 -31.40
CA PRO A 68 -1.25 13.23 -32.06
C PRO A 68 -0.60 14.36 -31.22
N PRO A 69 -0.15 15.45 -31.86
CA PRO A 69 0.52 16.52 -31.15
C PRO A 69 -0.34 16.96 -29.99
N ALA A 70 0.16 16.69 -28.79
CA ALA A 70 -0.51 17.03 -27.56
C ALA A 70 -0.60 18.55 -27.48
N ALA A 71 -1.81 19.05 -27.31
CA ALA A 71 -2.00 20.38 -26.76
C ALA A 71 -1.18 20.44 -25.45
N GLU A 72 -0.32 21.42 -25.34
CA GLU A 72 0.48 21.73 -24.19
C GLU A 72 -0.45 21.85 -22.96
N ASP A 73 -0.52 20.85 -22.13
CA ASP A 73 -0.92 20.86 -20.73
C ASP A 73 -1.41 19.46 -20.33
N ASN A 74 -0.49 18.64 -19.88
CA ASN A 74 -0.63 17.49 -18.99
C ASN A 74 0.47 16.44 -19.28
N ALA A 75 1.71 16.85 -19.10
CA ALA A 75 2.80 15.90 -18.97
C ALA A 75 2.61 15.11 -17.67
N SER A 76 2.07 13.92 -17.81
CA SER A 76 2.14 12.91 -16.74
C SER A 76 3.62 12.58 -16.51
N PRO A 77 4.18 12.72 -15.29
CA PRO A 77 5.61 12.50 -15.04
C PRO A 77 6.06 11.04 -15.16
N ASP A 78 5.17 10.11 -15.48
CA ASP A 78 5.41 8.66 -15.46
C ASP A 78 5.40 7.98 -16.84
N ARG A 79 5.76 8.67 -17.90
CA ARG A 79 6.15 7.96 -19.12
C ARG A 79 7.62 7.58 -18.96
N PRO A 80 7.96 6.28 -18.82
CA PRO A 80 9.35 5.88 -18.96
C PRO A 80 9.76 6.29 -20.39
N THR A 81 10.64 7.27 -20.47
CA THR A 81 11.42 7.46 -21.71
C THR A 81 12.06 6.10 -21.97
N ALA A 82 11.84 5.52 -23.14
CA ALA A 82 12.50 4.30 -23.58
C ALA A 82 14.02 4.55 -23.51
N ARG A 83 14.61 4.23 -22.35
CA ARG A 83 16.05 4.18 -22.20
C ARG A 83 16.44 2.86 -22.81
N ASN A 84 17.29 2.89 -23.82
CA ASN A 84 18.02 1.71 -24.26
C ASN A 84 18.68 1.08 -23.03
N SER A 85 18.01 0.13 -22.39
CA SER A 85 18.51 -0.54 -21.20
C SER A 85 19.59 -1.51 -21.65
N LEU A 86 20.82 -1.23 -21.23
CA LEU A 86 21.93 -2.15 -21.44
C LEU A 86 21.94 -3.20 -20.32
N PHE A 87 21.99 -4.47 -20.69
CA PHE A 87 22.12 -5.55 -19.73
C PHE A 87 23.45 -5.49 -18.98
N PRO A 88 23.51 -5.87 -17.69
CA PRO A 88 24.75 -5.88 -16.92
C PRO A 88 25.74 -6.87 -17.49
N ALA A 89 27.05 -6.51 -17.48
CA ALA A 89 28.14 -7.38 -17.89
C ALA A 89 28.94 -7.94 -16.70
N SER A 90 28.57 -7.54 -15.48
CA SER A 90 29.20 -8.02 -14.25
C SER A 90 28.27 -7.98 -13.08
N LEU A 91 28.47 -8.86 -12.12
CA LEU A 91 27.85 -8.84 -10.79
C LEU A 91 28.92 -9.07 -9.72
N GLY A 92 28.58 -8.73 -8.48
CA GLY A 92 29.51 -8.94 -7.39
C GLY A 92 28.87 -8.83 -6.01
N LEU A 93 29.68 -9.07 -5.00
CA LEU A 93 29.31 -8.84 -3.60
C LEU A 93 30.53 -8.36 -2.80
N SER A 94 30.27 -7.68 -1.70
CA SER A 94 31.28 -7.25 -0.72
C SER A 94 30.93 -7.80 0.65
N VAL A 95 31.92 -8.34 1.35
CA VAL A 95 31.80 -8.85 2.72
C VAL A 95 32.76 -8.16 3.65
N LEU A 96 32.44 -8.13 4.94
CA LEU A 96 33.31 -7.70 6.02
C LEU A 96 33.95 -8.90 6.70
N VAL A 97 35.28 -8.88 6.83
CA VAL A 97 36.06 -9.94 7.49
C VAL A 97 36.88 -9.37 8.63
N GLY A 98 37.10 -10.18 9.64
CA GLY A 98 37.96 -9.84 10.76
C GLY A 98 39.45 -9.81 10.39
N ALA A 99 40.28 -9.31 11.31
CA ALA A 99 41.75 -9.26 11.18
C ALA A 99 42.35 -10.65 10.98
N ASP A 100 41.75 -11.70 11.51
CA ASP A 100 42.29 -13.07 11.50
C ASP A 100 42.00 -13.86 10.22
N THR A 101 41.07 -13.40 9.40
CA THR A 101 40.71 -14.07 8.15
C THR A 101 41.82 -13.96 7.15
N ARG A 102 42.42 -15.08 6.72
CA ARG A 102 43.53 -15.13 5.77
C ARG A 102 43.13 -15.63 4.40
N GLU A 103 42.00 -16.27 4.29
CA GLU A 103 41.54 -16.90 3.08
C GLU A 103 40.01 -16.87 3.01
N LEU A 104 39.47 -16.70 1.81
CA LEU A 104 38.08 -16.94 1.47
C LEU A 104 38.00 -17.95 0.35
N THR A 105 36.92 -18.70 0.28
CA THR A 105 36.67 -19.61 -0.84
C THR A 105 35.48 -19.07 -1.65
N VAL A 106 35.67 -18.96 -2.95
CA VAL A 106 34.63 -18.50 -3.89
C VAL A 106 34.20 -19.68 -4.76
N GLN A 107 32.95 -20.05 -4.68
CA GLN A 107 32.27 -20.97 -5.60
C GLN A 107 31.53 -20.15 -6.63
N LEU A 108 31.65 -20.52 -7.89
CA LEU A 108 30.91 -19.95 -9.01
C LEU A 108 30.00 -21.01 -9.60
N ASP A 109 28.75 -20.62 -9.90
CA ASP A 109 27.78 -21.46 -10.59
C ASP A 109 27.15 -20.63 -11.70
N TRP A 110 26.93 -21.19 -12.90
CA TRP A 110 26.19 -20.55 -13.99
C TRP A 110 25.69 -21.55 -15.03
N GLY A 111 24.88 -21.11 -15.98
CA GLY A 111 24.52 -21.83 -17.19
C GLY A 111 25.05 -21.16 -18.44
N ASP A 112 25.55 -21.96 -19.38
CA ASP A 112 25.69 -21.57 -20.78
C ASP A 112 24.50 -22.16 -21.56
N TYR A 113 23.99 -21.45 -22.57
CA TYR A 113 23.04 -22.01 -23.50
C TYR A 113 23.67 -22.15 -24.86
N VAL A 114 23.43 -23.26 -25.51
CA VAL A 114 23.86 -23.57 -26.85
C VAL A 114 22.68 -23.93 -27.73
N TRP A 115 22.74 -23.49 -28.98
CA TRP A 115 21.74 -23.84 -29.96
C TRP A 115 21.97 -25.26 -30.46
N VAL A 116 21.03 -26.17 -30.26
CA VAL A 116 21.13 -27.57 -30.62
C VAL A 116 20.02 -27.99 -31.59
N ARG A 117 20.37 -28.92 -32.48
CA ARG A 117 19.42 -29.54 -33.37
C ARG A 117 19.11 -30.96 -32.85
N LEU A 118 17.92 -31.15 -32.29
CA LEU A 118 17.51 -32.43 -31.74
C LEU A 118 17.02 -33.35 -32.88
N GLN A 119 17.58 -34.56 -32.92
CA GLN A 119 17.03 -35.61 -33.80
C GLN A 119 15.81 -36.24 -33.14
N PRO A 120 14.78 -36.73 -33.93
CA PRO A 120 13.52 -37.18 -33.37
C PRO A 120 13.61 -38.32 -32.35
N ASP A 121 14.71 -39.08 -32.32
CA ASP A 121 14.89 -40.26 -31.46
C ASP A 121 15.44 -39.97 -30.06
N SER A 122 15.70 -38.69 -29.71
CA SER A 122 16.33 -38.33 -28.43
C SER A 122 15.35 -37.70 -27.40
N VAL A 123 14.04 -37.74 -27.66
CA VAL A 123 13.04 -37.16 -26.72
C VAL A 123 12.68 -38.19 -25.66
N HIS A 124 12.99 -37.92 -24.39
CA HIS A 124 12.52 -38.73 -23.26
C HIS A 124 10.98 -38.63 -23.10
N PRO A 125 10.27 -39.77 -22.84
CA PRO A 125 8.81 -39.84 -22.94
C PRO A 125 8.01 -39.26 -21.75
N GLU A 126 8.62 -38.50 -20.83
CA GLU A 126 7.95 -38.04 -19.58
C GLU A 126 7.59 -36.56 -19.50
N GLU A 127 7.68 -35.79 -20.57
CA GLU A 127 7.23 -34.39 -20.53
C GLU A 127 5.73 -34.26 -20.85
N VAL A 128 4.96 -33.87 -19.83
CA VAL A 128 3.53 -33.58 -19.92
C VAL A 128 3.29 -32.35 -20.79
N ARG A 129 2.79 -32.56 -22.01
CA ARG A 129 2.40 -31.49 -22.94
C ARG A 129 1.07 -30.85 -22.52
N LEU A 130 1.07 -29.58 -22.30
CA LEU A 130 -0.11 -28.75 -22.03
C LEU A 130 -0.54 -27.90 -23.24
N LYS A 131 -0.47 -28.38 -24.48
CA LYS A 131 -1.10 -27.71 -25.64
C LYS A 131 -1.57 -28.70 -26.70
N PRO A 132 -2.68 -28.41 -27.44
CA PRO A 132 -3.24 -29.31 -28.45
C PRO A 132 -2.35 -29.39 -29.69
N ASP A 133 -2.30 -30.59 -30.27
CA ASP A 133 -1.46 -31.02 -31.40
C ASP A 133 -1.55 -30.13 -32.65
N PRO A 134 -0.41 -29.75 -33.26
CA PRO A 134 -0.29 -29.65 -34.71
C PRO A 134 0.23 -30.95 -35.31
N GLN A 135 -0.18 -31.23 -36.53
CA GLN A 135 0.14 -32.42 -37.28
C GLN A 135 1.65 -32.64 -37.47
N PRO A 136 2.14 -33.92 -37.55
CA PRO A 136 3.55 -34.19 -37.55
C PRO A 136 4.18 -34.02 -38.93
N GLU A 137 4.78 -32.89 -39.17
CA GLU A 137 5.92 -32.87 -40.11
C GLU A 137 7.19 -33.12 -39.30
N GLN A 138 7.93 -34.19 -39.69
CA GLN A 138 9.20 -34.60 -39.08
C GLN A 138 10.31 -33.61 -39.43
N SER A 139 10.27 -32.42 -38.89
CA SER A 139 11.37 -31.45 -38.94
C SER A 139 12.15 -31.53 -37.63
N ALA A 140 13.48 -31.62 -37.73
CA ALA A 140 14.36 -31.52 -36.57
C ALA A 140 14.04 -30.23 -35.82
N THR A 141 13.72 -30.33 -34.51
CA THR A 141 13.38 -29.17 -33.68
C THR A 141 14.68 -28.54 -33.20
N GLU A 142 14.89 -27.29 -33.53
CA GLU A 142 16.03 -26.49 -33.03
C GLU A 142 15.64 -25.85 -31.71
N GLN A 143 16.46 -26.01 -30.66
CA GLN A 143 16.19 -25.52 -29.30
C GLN A 143 17.48 -25.03 -28.63
N TRP A 144 17.31 -24.22 -27.60
CA TRP A 144 18.38 -23.80 -26.72
C TRP A 144 18.53 -24.78 -25.57
N GLN A 145 19.71 -25.42 -25.45
CA GLN A 145 20.02 -26.35 -24.38
C GLN A 145 20.91 -25.68 -23.34
N ARG A 146 20.50 -25.75 -22.07
CA ARG A 146 21.30 -25.28 -20.94
C ARG A 146 22.42 -26.29 -20.59
N ILE A 147 23.62 -25.79 -20.41
CA ILE A 147 24.77 -26.52 -19.93
C ILE A 147 25.19 -25.93 -18.58
N PRO A 148 24.97 -26.65 -17.46
CA PRO A 148 25.38 -26.16 -16.15
C PRO A 148 26.91 -26.12 -16.03
N ARG A 149 27.45 -25.09 -15.41
CA ARG A 149 28.85 -24.88 -15.16
C ARG A 149 29.10 -24.65 -13.68
N ARG A 150 29.98 -25.46 -13.12
CA ARG A 150 30.41 -25.35 -11.71
C ARG A 150 31.88 -25.74 -11.61
N PRO A 151 32.80 -24.77 -11.78
CA PRO A 151 34.23 -25.02 -11.58
C PRO A 151 34.57 -25.36 -10.13
N ASP A 152 35.74 -25.89 -9.89
CA ASP A 152 36.27 -26.09 -8.54
C ASP A 152 36.33 -24.76 -7.78
N PRO A 153 36.11 -24.79 -6.46
CA PRO A 153 36.15 -23.60 -5.62
C PRO A 153 37.51 -22.87 -5.72
N ILE A 154 37.46 -21.56 -5.84
CA ILE A 154 38.63 -20.70 -6.03
C ILE A 154 39.05 -20.11 -4.68
N PRO A 155 40.23 -20.46 -4.14
CA PRO A 155 40.76 -19.84 -2.93
C PRO A 155 41.29 -18.43 -3.19
N LEU A 156 40.87 -17.47 -2.37
CA LEU A 156 41.31 -16.08 -2.36
C LEU A 156 42.17 -15.83 -1.13
N ARG A 157 43.47 -15.67 -1.30
CA ARG A 157 44.39 -15.31 -0.21
C ARG A 157 44.27 -13.82 0.09
N LEU A 158 44.07 -13.49 1.35
CA LEU A 158 43.94 -12.12 1.83
C LEU A 158 45.27 -11.66 2.48
N PRO A 159 45.71 -10.40 2.28
CA PRO A 159 46.88 -9.87 2.95
C PRO A 159 46.68 -9.86 4.47
N ALA A 160 47.77 -9.96 5.22
CA ALA A 160 47.72 -9.96 6.69
C ALA A 160 47.18 -8.63 7.26
N SER A 161 47.44 -7.53 6.60
CA SER A 161 46.95 -6.19 6.93
C SER A 161 46.96 -5.32 5.68
N GLY A 162 46.16 -4.24 5.69
CA GLY A 162 46.20 -3.21 4.67
C GLY A 162 45.32 -3.44 3.46
N HIS A 163 45.76 -2.97 2.32
CA HIS A 163 45.03 -2.86 1.07
C HIS A 163 45.60 -3.84 0.03
N LEU A 164 44.71 -4.49 -0.72
CA LEU A 164 45.04 -5.22 -1.94
C LEU A 164 44.29 -4.57 -3.10
N SER A 165 45.06 -4.03 -4.05
CA SER A 165 44.47 -3.51 -5.28
C SER A 165 43.75 -4.62 -6.04
N ARG A 166 42.84 -4.23 -6.93
CA ARG A 166 42.05 -5.18 -7.73
C ARG A 166 42.97 -6.22 -8.41
N GLN A 167 42.77 -7.48 -8.04
CA GLN A 167 43.34 -8.64 -8.68
C GLN A 167 42.31 -9.27 -9.58
N THR A 168 42.69 -9.62 -10.81
CA THR A 168 41.80 -10.28 -11.77
C THR A 168 42.38 -11.61 -12.16
N ARG A 169 41.57 -12.66 -12.14
CA ARG A 169 41.97 -14.03 -12.54
C ARG A 169 40.95 -14.58 -13.53
N PRO A 170 41.39 -15.30 -14.57
CA PRO A 170 40.48 -16.04 -15.43
C PRO A 170 39.78 -17.15 -14.63
N VAL A 171 38.51 -17.44 -14.94
CA VAL A 171 37.81 -18.61 -14.42
C VAL A 171 38.37 -19.87 -15.12
N PRO A 172 38.73 -20.92 -14.38
CA PRO A 172 39.45 -22.08 -14.97
C PRO A 172 38.72 -22.77 -16.13
N THR A 173 37.38 -22.85 -16.06
CA THR A 173 36.55 -23.52 -17.07
C THR A 173 36.21 -22.64 -18.28
N ASP A 174 36.24 -21.32 -18.14
CA ASP A 174 36.14 -20.35 -19.24
C ASP A 174 37.00 -19.12 -18.95
N PRO A 175 38.19 -19.03 -19.57
CA PRO A 175 39.13 -17.92 -19.34
C PRO A 175 38.60 -16.54 -19.76
N ARG A 176 37.50 -16.46 -20.50
CA ARG A 176 36.81 -15.21 -20.89
C ARG A 176 35.93 -14.69 -19.77
N LEU A 177 35.62 -15.50 -18.77
CA LEU A 177 35.02 -15.03 -17.52
C LEU A 177 36.13 -14.62 -16.56
N LYS A 178 35.99 -13.48 -15.92
CA LYS A 178 36.98 -12.95 -15.00
C LYS A 178 36.43 -12.82 -13.59
N LEU A 179 37.15 -13.45 -12.66
CA LEU A 179 36.91 -13.21 -11.23
C LEU A 179 37.87 -12.11 -10.77
N ALA A 180 37.32 -10.97 -10.36
CA ALA A 180 38.07 -9.85 -9.81
C ALA A 180 37.83 -9.75 -8.31
N TYR A 181 38.86 -9.47 -7.51
CA TYR A 181 38.68 -9.20 -6.09
C TYR A 181 39.64 -8.12 -5.61
N SER A 182 39.23 -7.43 -4.55
CA SER A 182 40.04 -6.40 -3.88
C SER A 182 39.79 -6.44 -2.38
N VAL A 183 40.80 -5.97 -1.63
CA VAL A 183 40.71 -5.87 -0.15
C VAL A 183 41.00 -4.44 0.25
N ARG A 184 40.11 -3.86 1.10
CA ARG A 184 40.30 -2.52 1.67
C ARG A 184 40.23 -2.59 3.18
N ALA A 185 41.18 -1.97 3.86
CA ALA A 185 41.10 -1.78 5.29
C ALA A 185 39.95 -0.83 5.64
N VAL A 186 39.21 -1.16 6.67
CA VAL A 186 38.22 -0.27 7.23
C VAL A 186 38.89 0.61 8.28
N PRO A 187 38.80 1.94 8.20
CA PRO A 187 39.32 2.83 9.23
C PRO A 187 38.69 2.48 10.59
N ALA A 188 39.53 2.44 11.63
CA ALA A 188 39.05 2.28 12.98
C ALA A 188 38.09 3.44 13.33
N ARG A 189 36.89 3.11 13.79
CA ARG A 189 35.88 4.07 14.16
C ARG A 189 35.84 4.24 15.67
N ALA A 190 35.63 5.47 16.13
CA ALA A 190 35.52 5.79 17.55
C ALA A 190 34.29 5.12 18.23
N ASP A 191 33.29 4.67 17.45
CA ASP A 191 32.06 4.04 17.94
C ASP A 191 32.23 2.52 18.27
N GLY A 192 33.39 1.93 17.98
CA GLY A 192 33.67 0.53 18.31
C GLY A 192 32.79 -0.52 17.59
N ARG A 193 31.98 -0.13 16.61
CA ARG A 193 31.03 -1.03 15.93
C ARG A 193 31.71 -2.12 15.10
N LEU A 194 32.94 -1.91 14.69
CA LEU A 194 33.75 -2.90 14.00
C LEU A 194 35.05 -3.17 14.77
N PRO A 195 35.48 -4.43 14.85
CA PRO A 195 36.73 -4.75 15.50
C PRO A 195 37.93 -4.14 14.78
N PRO A 196 39.03 -3.80 15.49
CA PRO A 196 40.24 -3.30 14.89
C PRO A 196 40.77 -4.27 13.83
N GLY A 197 41.20 -3.74 12.67
CA GLY A 197 41.74 -4.54 11.58
C GLY A 197 40.68 -5.20 10.69
N ALA A 198 39.38 -4.84 10.84
CA ALA A 198 38.36 -5.25 9.92
C ALA A 198 38.63 -4.78 8.48
N ARG A 199 38.28 -5.60 7.49
CA ARG A 199 38.53 -5.35 6.07
C ARG A 199 37.31 -5.66 5.24
N VAL A 200 37.08 -4.87 4.18
CA VAL A 200 36.12 -5.16 3.13
C VAL A 200 36.79 -5.97 2.05
N VAL A 201 36.21 -7.10 1.71
CA VAL A 201 36.59 -7.90 0.53
C VAL A 201 35.45 -7.80 -0.48
N SER A 202 35.77 -7.28 -1.67
CA SER A 202 34.84 -7.19 -2.78
C SER A 202 35.20 -8.19 -3.85
N VAL A 203 34.22 -8.95 -4.33
CA VAL A 203 34.38 -10.03 -5.32
C VAL A 203 33.41 -9.77 -6.47
N PHE A 204 33.90 -9.82 -7.70
CA PHE A 204 33.11 -9.59 -8.91
C PHE A 204 33.35 -10.68 -9.95
N LEU A 205 32.30 -11.09 -10.65
CA LEU A 205 32.35 -11.88 -11.86
C LEU A 205 32.02 -10.97 -13.04
N SER A 206 32.90 -10.97 -14.07
CA SER A 206 32.68 -10.19 -15.31
C SER A 206 32.66 -11.14 -16.50
N ASN A 207 31.74 -10.91 -17.43
CA ASN A 207 31.67 -11.62 -18.70
C ASN A 207 32.46 -10.84 -19.77
N GLU A 208 33.67 -11.30 -20.13
CA GLU A 208 34.52 -10.69 -21.16
C GLU A 208 34.48 -11.48 -22.47
N ARG A 209 33.46 -12.27 -22.74
CA ARG A 209 33.20 -12.91 -24.02
C ARG A 209 33.03 -11.84 -25.11
N GLY A 210 33.42 -12.14 -26.32
CA GLY A 210 33.27 -11.21 -27.48
C GLY A 210 31.90 -11.27 -28.11
N ASP A 211 31.74 -10.58 -29.24
CA ASP A 211 30.54 -10.61 -30.07
C ASP A 211 30.23 -12.01 -30.60
N ALA A 212 28.96 -12.32 -30.77
CA ALA A 212 28.46 -13.51 -31.44
C ALA A 212 27.56 -13.11 -32.61
N PRO A 213 27.27 -14.03 -33.57
CA PRO A 213 26.22 -13.81 -34.57
C PRO A 213 24.88 -13.43 -33.90
N ALA A 214 24.10 -12.54 -34.52
CA ALA A 214 22.89 -11.99 -33.92
C ALA A 214 21.85 -13.07 -33.51
N ASP A 215 21.75 -14.14 -34.32
CA ASP A 215 20.92 -15.32 -34.08
C ASP A 215 21.43 -16.25 -32.97
N ARG A 216 22.66 -16.08 -32.53
CA ARG A 216 23.33 -16.87 -31.48
C ARG A 216 23.98 -16.06 -30.38
N ARG A 217 23.57 -14.81 -30.22
CA ARG A 217 24.18 -13.92 -29.23
C ARG A 217 24.10 -14.47 -27.80
N ASP A 218 23.07 -15.25 -27.47
CA ASP A 218 22.86 -15.82 -26.14
C ASP A 218 23.90 -16.90 -25.78
N GLU A 219 24.59 -17.50 -26.76
CA GLU A 219 25.72 -18.39 -26.49
C GLU A 219 26.92 -17.70 -25.79
N HIS A 220 26.97 -16.36 -25.87
CA HIS A 220 28.02 -15.55 -25.24
C HIS A 220 27.52 -14.88 -23.94
N TYR A 221 26.27 -15.00 -23.60
CA TYR A 221 25.73 -14.58 -22.30
C TYR A 221 26.08 -15.62 -21.21
N VAL A 222 26.02 -15.19 -19.96
CA VAL A 222 26.21 -16.05 -18.78
C VAL A 222 24.89 -16.02 -18.01
N PHE A 223 24.23 -17.17 -17.92
CA PHE A 223 22.89 -17.26 -17.34
C PHE A 223 22.93 -17.79 -15.90
N GLN A 224 22.07 -17.25 -15.06
CA GLN A 224 21.91 -17.55 -13.64
C GLN A 224 23.26 -17.60 -12.90
N PRO A 225 24.19 -16.64 -13.13
CA PRO A 225 25.45 -16.66 -12.40
C PRO A 225 25.22 -16.41 -10.92
N GLU A 226 25.83 -17.26 -10.10
CA GLU A 226 25.86 -17.17 -8.65
C GLU A 226 27.30 -17.13 -8.15
N ILE A 227 27.58 -16.21 -7.21
CA ILE A 227 28.84 -16.18 -6.47
C ILE A 227 28.51 -16.57 -5.03
N THR A 228 29.07 -17.67 -4.55
CA THR A 228 29.03 -18.05 -3.14
C THR A 228 30.42 -17.82 -2.53
N VAL A 229 30.46 -17.03 -1.45
CA VAL A 229 31.69 -16.76 -0.68
C VAL A 229 31.60 -17.43 0.67
N THR A 230 32.55 -18.26 0.99
CA THR A 230 32.68 -18.96 2.28
C THR A 230 33.96 -18.54 2.99
N SER A 231 33.85 -18.28 4.29
CA SER A 231 34.94 -17.90 5.18
C SER A 231 35.14 -18.96 6.26
N PRO A 232 36.38 -19.35 6.58
CA PRO A 232 36.65 -20.24 7.71
C PRO A 232 36.39 -19.60 9.08
N THR A 233 36.40 -18.26 9.14
CA THR A 233 36.04 -17.47 10.31
C THR A 233 34.69 -16.78 10.07
N PRO A 234 33.90 -16.46 11.11
CA PRO A 234 32.64 -15.74 10.94
C PRO A 234 32.81 -14.42 10.18
N LEU A 235 31.95 -14.16 9.23
CA LEU A 235 31.84 -12.87 8.58
C LEU A 235 31.31 -11.85 9.57
N LEU A 236 31.79 -10.63 9.48
CA LEU A 236 31.28 -9.53 10.33
C LEU A 236 29.99 -8.96 9.74
N PRO A 237 29.00 -8.63 10.60
CA PRO A 237 27.80 -7.94 10.15
C PRO A 237 28.17 -6.57 9.59
N GLN A 238 27.46 -6.16 8.54
CA GLN A 238 27.56 -4.81 8.00
C GLN A 238 27.07 -3.80 9.03
N PRO A 239 27.85 -2.79 9.41
CA PRO A 239 27.37 -1.76 10.28
C PRO A 239 26.30 -0.93 9.56
N ASN A 240 25.25 -0.53 10.27
CA ASN A 240 24.34 0.48 9.75
C ASN A 240 25.14 1.80 9.60
N LEU A 241 25.33 2.24 8.36
CA LEU A 241 26.04 3.48 8.04
C LEU A 241 25.13 4.69 7.97
N ARG A 242 23.81 4.48 8.01
CA ARG A 242 22.83 5.55 8.14
C ARG A 242 22.84 6.03 9.59
N GLY A 243 22.42 7.23 9.82
CA GLY A 243 22.22 7.74 11.17
C GLY A 243 23.48 8.18 11.90
N ARG A 244 24.39 8.86 11.22
CA ARG A 244 25.53 9.46 11.86
C ARG A 244 25.44 10.90 12.19
N ASP A 245 24.56 11.58 11.47
CA ASP A 245 24.29 13.01 11.71
C ASP A 245 22.91 13.21 12.34
N ASP A 246 22.55 12.22 13.13
CA ASP A 246 21.48 11.76 13.55
C ASP A 246 20.53 12.10 14.53
N ASP A 247 19.77 13.15 14.18
CA ASP A 247 18.49 13.55 14.74
C ASP A 247 17.28 12.91 14.00
N ASP A 248 17.51 12.04 13.03
CA ASP A 248 16.41 11.37 12.35
C ASP A 248 15.77 10.31 13.26
N TRP A 249 14.61 10.66 13.77
CA TRP A 249 13.80 9.83 14.64
C TRP A 249 13.46 8.47 14.00
N ASP A 250 13.08 8.45 12.73
CA ASP A 250 12.59 7.26 12.06
C ASP A 250 13.72 6.24 11.85
N GLU A 251 14.91 6.72 11.51
CA GLU A 251 16.12 5.88 11.41
C GLU A 251 16.49 5.26 12.77
N ARG A 252 16.43 6.03 13.86
CA ARG A 252 16.71 5.54 15.22
C ARG A 252 15.69 4.50 15.69
N VAL A 253 14.41 4.68 15.34
CA VAL A 253 13.33 3.70 15.61
C VAL A 253 13.57 2.43 14.80
N ALA A 254 13.93 2.55 13.53
CA ALA A 254 14.27 1.41 12.68
C ALA A 254 15.46 0.62 13.24
N ASP A 255 16.51 1.28 13.69
CA ASP A 255 17.67 0.66 14.33
C ASP A 255 17.27 -0.15 15.58
N LEU A 256 16.34 0.36 16.38
CA LEU A 256 15.82 -0.36 17.53
C LEU A 256 14.98 -1.59 17.12
N HIS A 257 14.10 -1.44 16.12
CA HIS A 257 13.22 -2.52 15.67
C HIS A 257 13.99 -3.65 15.01
N TYR A 258 15.02 -3.32 14.21
CA TYR A 258 15.82 -4.29 13.44
C TYR A 258 17.17 -4.60 14.08
N ARG A 259 17.37 -4.32 15.38
CA ARG A 259 18.64 -4.52 16.11
C ARG A 259 19.20 -5.95 16.03
N ASP A 260 18.31 -6.92 15.85
CA ASP A 260 18.67 -8.35 15.79
C ASP A 260 18.75 -8.85 14.31
N VAL A 261 18.53 -7.98 13.33
CA VAL A 261 18.62 -8.30 11.90
C VAL A 261 19.93 -7.78 11.35
N HIS A 262 20.75 -8.67 10.83
CA HIS A 262 22.10 -8.34 10.32
C HIS A 262 22.24 -8.66 8.84
N ALA A 263 22.77 -7.72 8.06
CA ALA A 263 23.27 -7.97 6.72
C ALA A 263 24.75 -8.33 6.77
N TYR A 264 25.18 -9.39 6.09
CA TYR A 264 26.56 -9.86 6.08
C TYR A 264 27.27 -9.57 4.77
N ALA A 265 26.56 -9.19 3.74
CA ALA A 265 27.10 -8.82 2.44
C ALA A 265 26.31 -7.67 1.80
N VAL A 266 26.98 -6.95 0.90
CA VAL A 266 26.35 -5.96 0.01
C VAL A 266 26.51 -6.46 -1.43
N GLY A 267 25.41 -6.60 -2.15
CA GLY A 267 25.39 -6.98 -3.57
C GLY A 267 25.70 -5.79 -4.49
N HIS A 268 26.27 -6.07 -5.64
CA HIS A 268 26.57 -5.11 -6.70
C HIS A 268 25.92 -5.60 -8.01
N GLY A 269 24.86 -4.95 -8.44
CA GLY A 269 24.04 -5.38 -9.57
C GLY A 269 23.17 -6.61 -9.28
N VAL A 270 23.14 -7.07 -8.03
CA VAL A 270 22.48 -8.31 -7.58
C VAL A 270 22.22 -8.20 -6.07
N ALA A 271 21.24 -8.91 -5.54
CA ALA A 271 21.04 -9.03 -4.10
C ALA A 271 21.91 -10.12 -3.47
N THR A 272 21.96 -10.18 -2.15
CA THR A 272 22.73 -11.19 -1.40
C THR A 272 21.90 -11.88 -0.35
N GLU A 273 22.22 -13.12 -0.07
CA GLU A 273 21.62 -13.94 0.98
C GLU A 273 22.71 -14.50 1.89
N ALA A 274 22.52 -14.40 3.20
CA ALA A 274 23.39 -15.00 4.19
C ALA A 274 22.88 -16.41 4.55
N ILE A 275 23.76 -17.39 4.54
CA ILE A 275 23.47 -18.76 4.97
C ILE A 275 23.92 -18.86 6.43
N LEU A 276 22.94 -18.78 7.34
CA LEU A 276 23.19 -18.83 8.77
C LEU A 276 23.23 -20.30 9.24
N THR A 277 24.30 -20.66 9.92
CA THR A 277 24.44 -21.99 10.54
C THR A 277 24.15 -21.91 12.01
N ASP A 278 23.41 -22.88 12.54
CA ASP A 278 23.22 -23.07 13.99
C ASP A 278 24.55 -23.62 14.60
N SER A 279 25.56 -22.76 14.77
CA SER A 279 26.76 -23.13 15.50
C SER A 279 26.61 -22.88 16.99
N PRO A 280 27.11 -23.78 17.88
CA PRO A 280 27.17 -23.51 19.31
C PRO A 280 28.07 -22.31 19.55
N ARG A 281 27.57 -21.36 20.36
CA ARG A 281 28.21 -20.06 20.64
C ARG A 281 29.43 -20.16 21.51
N PRO A 282 30.42 -19.27 21.33
CA PRO A 282 31.34 -18.95 22.42
C PRO A 282 30.60 -18.31 23.60
N LEU A 283 30.97 -18.72 24.81
CA LEU A 283 30.43 -18.18 26.05
C LEU A 283 30.70 -16.65 26.14
N GLY A 284 29.65 -15.82 26.07
CA GLY A 284 29.74 -14.37 26.27
C GLY A 284 28.91 -13.47 25.35
N GLU A 285 28.34 -13.99 24.28
CA GLU A 285 27.47 -13.21 23.39
C GLU A 285 25.98 -13.36 23.74
N GLY A 286 25.27 -12.23 23.74
CA GLY A 286 23.84 -12.16 24.07
C GLY A 286 22.93 -13.02 23.19
N PRO A 287 21.63 -13.19 23.51
CA PRO A 287 20.71 -14.01 22.74
C PRO A 287 20.43 -13.36 21.39
N GLY A 288 20.86 -13.93 20.26
CA GLY A 288 20.41 -13.51 18.92
C GLY A 288 21.39 -13.61 17.76
N VAL A 289 22.72 -13.58 17.96
CA VAL A 289 23.66 -13.56 16.84
C VAL A 289 23.98 -14.98 16.36
N ARG A 290 23.46 -15.38 15.19
CA ARG A 290 23.87 -16.60 14.50
C ARG A 290 25.14 -16.30 13.69
N ALA A 291 26.15 -17.18 13.76
CA ALA A 291 27.37 -17.01 12.98
C ALA A 291 27.07 -17.17 11.48
N CYS A 292 27.53 -16.22 10.68
CA CYS A 292 27.48 -16.30 9.21
C CYS A 292 28.86 -16.63 8.68
N HIS A 293 29.02 -17.77 8.00
CA HIS A 293 30.27 -18.16 7.34
C HIS A 293 30.12 -18.11 5.81
N THR A 294 28.91 -18.12 5.28
CA THR A 294 28.67 -18.23 3.85
C THR A 294 27.61 -17.21 3.41
N VAL A 295 27.91 -16.50 2.34
CA VAL A 295 26.96 -15.60 1.65
C VAL A 295 26.96 -15.92 0.16
N ARG A 296 25.82 -15.71 -0.49
CA ARG A 296 25.70 -15.89 -1.95
C ARG A 296 24.95 -14.73 -2.59
N THR A 297 25.18 -14.56 -3.88
CA THR A 297 24.36 -13.64 -4.69
C THR A 297 23.04 -14.28 -5.06
N VAL A 298 21.97 -13.46 -5.09
CA VAL A 298 20.62 -13.87 -5.52
C VAL A 298 20.04 -12.80 -6.44
N TRP A 299 19.44 -13.21 -7.56
CA TRP A 299 18.96 -12.25 -8.57
C TRP A 299 17.70 -11.51 -8.15
N ILE A 300 16.81 -12.15 -7.41
CA ILE A 300 15.61 -11.54 -6.89
C ILE A 300 15.76 -11.29 -5.39
N PRO A 301 15.80 -10.01 -4.94
CA PRO A 301 15.83 -9.70 -3.52
C PRO A 301 14.54 -10.15 -2.85
N ARG A 302 14.66 -10.72 -1.66
CA ARG A 302 13.52 -11.09 -0.82
C ARG A 302 13.78 -10.77 0.64
N ALA A 303 12.74 -10.39 1.35
CA ALA A 303 12.77 -10.18 2.78
C ALA A 303 11.53 -10.83 3.43
N ALA A 304 11.74 -11.46 4.57
CA ALA A 304 10.63 -11.96 5.38
C ALA A 304 9.98 -10.79 6.11
N VAL A 305 8.69 -10.57 5.85
CA VAL A 305 7.88 -9.59 6.59
C VAL A 305 7.16 -10.35 7.69
N GLU A 306 7.33 -9.89 8.93
CA GLU A 306 6.67 -10.49 10.07
C GLU A 306 5.16 -10.27 10.01
N PHE A 307 4.41 -11.32 10.33
CA PHE A 307 2.96 -11.24 10.43
C PHE A 307 2.56 -10.71 11.80
N VAL A 308 1.83 -9.59 11.81
CA VAL A 308 1.30 -9.02 13.06
C VAL A 308 -0.01 -9.72 13.41
N ALA A 309 -0.01 -10.45 14.49
CA ALA A 309 -1.21 -11.08 15.06
C ALA A 309 -1.64 -10.35 16.34
N ALA A 310 -2.95 -10.28 16.55
CA ALA A 310 -3.47 -9.75 17.82
C ALA A 310 -3.16 -10.73 18.95
N SER A 311 -2.58 -10.23 20.03
CA SER A 311 -2.48 -10.99 21.28
C SER A 311 -3.88 -11.18 21.88
N PRO A 312 -4.19 -12.34 22.45
CA PRO A 312 -5.46 -12.56 23.16
C PRO A 312 -5.60 -11.55 24.31
N LEU A 313 -6.72 -10.83 24.32
CA LEU A 313 -7.08 -9.87 25.37
C LEU A 313 -8.25 -10.45 26.16
N ALA A 314 -7.96 -10.96 27.36
CA ALA A 314 -8.99 -11.51 28.24
C ALA A 314 -9.94 -10.41 28.73
N GLY A 315 -11.24 -10.69 28.72
CA GLY A 315 -12.27 -9.79 29.25
C GLY A 315 -12.67 -8.61 28.35
N VAL A 316 -12.05 -8.44 27.18
CA VAL A 316 -12.43 -7.39 26.23
C VAL A 316 -13.54 -7.87 25.29
N GLU A 317 -14.64 -7.12 25.21
CA GLU A 317 -15.68 -7.38 24.20
C GLU A 317 -15.33 -6.70 22.87
N LEU A 318 -15.20 -7.52 21.84
CA LEU A 318 -14.86 -7.04 20.47
C LEU A 318 -16.02 -7.17 19.49
N ARG A 319 -17.09 -7.90 19.82
CA ARG A 319 -18.24 -8.11 18.95
C ARG A 319 -19.05 -6.83 18.81
N MET A 320 -19.18 -6.35 17.58
CA MET A 320 -19.89 -5.11 17.31
C MET A 320 -21.37 -5.16 17.76
N GLU A 321 -22.03 -6.32 17.65
CA GLU A 321 -23.43 -6.48 18.03
C GLU A 321 -23.63 -6.40 19.53
N THR A 322 -22.70 -6.94 20.31
CA THR A 322 -22.73 -6.81 21.79
C THR A 322 -22.50 -5.35 22.19
N LEU A 323 -21.52 -4.70 21.57
CA LEU A 323 -21.23 -3.27 21.81
C LEU A 323 -22.39 -2.36 21.41
N ALA A 324 -23.18 -2.73 20.39
CA ALA A 324 -24.38 -2.02 19.99
C ALA A 324 -25.54 -2.09 21.00
N GLN A 325 -25.51 -3.04 21.93
CA GLN A 325 -26.57 -3.33 22.91
C GLN A 325 -26.22 -2.97 24.35
N LEU A 326 -25.09 -2.30 24.56
CA LEU A 326 -24.66 -1.90 25.91
C LEU A 326 -25.76 -1.09 26.62
N PRO A 327 -26.21 -1.44 27.82
CA PRO A 327 -27.32 -0.76 28.48
C PRO A 327 -26.96 0.66 28.94
N ASP A 328 -25.77 0.84 29.48
CA ASP A 328 -25.29 2.09 30.08
C ASP A 328 -23.77 2.23 30.03
N ALA A 329 -23.26 3.34 30.56
CA ALA A 329 -21.82 3.63 30.61
C ALA A 329 -21.04 2.67 31.54
N ALA A 330 -21.68 2.15 32.59
CA ALA A 330 -21.05 1.18 33.51
C ALA A 330 -20.79 -0.13 32.78
N ALA A 331 -21.75 -0.63 32.00
CA ALA A 331 -21.58 -1.80 31.17
C ALA A 331 -20.51 -1.59 30.10
N ALA A 332 -20.46 -0.40 29.47
CA ALA A 332 -19.40 -0.05 28.51
C ALA A 332 -18.03 -0.10 29.18
N ARG A 333 -17.89 0.50 30.35
CA ARG A 333 -16.64 0.46 31.14
C ARG A 333 -16.28 -0.97 31.49
N ALA A 334 -17.18 -1.80 31.96
CA ALA A 334 -16.90 -3.17 32.38
C ALA A 334 -16.28 -4.02 31.26
N VAL A 335 -16.74 -3.86 30.00
CA VAL A 335 -16.27 -4.67 28.87
C VAL A 335 -15.11 -4.05 28.09
N LEU A 336 -14.81 -2.75 28.26
CA LEU A 336 -13.76 -2.04 27.52
C LEU A 336 -12.55 -1.67 28.39
N GLN A 337 -12.74 -1.52 29.71
CA GLN A 337 -11.65 -1.22 30.66
C GLN A 337 -10.50 -2.24 30.58
N PRO A 338 -10.72 -3.56 30.40
CA PRO A 338 -9.64 -4.52 30.27
C PRO A 338 -8.69 -4.24 29.09
N LEU A 339 -9.15 -3.56 28.03
CA LEU A 339 -8.28 -3.12 26.92
C LEU A 339 -7.23 -2.09 27.40
N VAL A 340 -7.68 -1.10 28.17
CA VAL A 340 -6.81 -0.04 28.73
C VAL A 340 -5.81 -0.64 29.75
N GLU A 341 -6.31 -1.48 30.64
CA GLU A 341 -5.48 -2.13 31.66
C GLU A 341 -4.45 -3.08 31.06
N GLY A 342 -4.85 -3.90 30.09
CA GLY A 342 -3.95 -4.80 29.36
C GLY A 342 -2.86 -4.03 28.62
N TYR A 343 -3.19 -2.90 28.00
CA TYR A 343 -2.19 -2.05 27.34
C TYR A 343 -1.22 -1.41 28.34
N ARG A 344 -1.71 -0.89 29.45
CA ARG A 344 -0.85 -0.38 30.53
C ARG A 344 0.08 -1.46 31.12
N ALA A 345 -0.42 -2.67 31.31
CA ALA A 345 0.39 -3.80 31.78
C ALA A 345 1.49 -4.17 30.76
N TRP A 346 1.16 -4.17 29.47
CA TRP A 346 2.15 -4.38 28.40
C TRP A 346 3.25 -3.31 28.42
N ILE A 347 2.89 -2.02 28.55
CA ILE A 347 3.87 -0.91 28.66
C ILE A 347 4.82 -1.12 29.84
N GLN A 348 4.32 -1.54 31.00
CA GLN A 348 5.16 -1.83 32.16
C GLN A 348 6.11 -3.02 31.89
N GLY A 349 5.62 -4.06 31.24
CA GLY A 349 6.46 -5.19 30.82
C GLY A 349 7.58 -4.77 29.86
N GLN A 350 7.31 -3.87 28.91
CA GLN A 350 8.33 -3.33 28.01
C GLN A 350 9.34 -2.42 28.75
N ARG A 351 8.90 -1.61 29.70
CA ARG A 351 9.80 -0.78 30.52
C ARG A 351 10.82 -1.62 31.30
N ALA A 352 10.43 -2.80 31.78
CA ALA A 352 11.35 -3.69 32.46
C ALA A 352 12.48 -4.23 31.55
N GLN A 353 12.29 -4.20 30.23
CA GLN A 353 13.26 -4.68 29.25
C GLN A 353 14.23 -3.57 28.78
N LEU A 354 13.98 -2.30 29.09
CA LEU A 354 14.83 -1.19 28.61
C LEU A 354 16.29 -1.33 29.02
N THR A 355 16.54 -1.79 30.25
CA THR A 355 17.91 -1.94 30.78
C THR A 355 18.74 -3.02 30.07
N ALA A 356 18.07 -3.95 29.37
CA ALA A 356 18.72 -4.97 28.55
C ALA A 356 19.13 -4.46 27.16
N LEU A 357 18.65 -3.29 26.76
CA LEU A 357 19.02 -2.69 25.47
C LEU A 357 20.41 -2.04 25.52
N PRO A 358 21.11 -1.94 24.39
CA PRO A 358 22.31 -1.10 24.27
C PRO A 358 22.00 0.35 24.69
N ALA A 359 22.94 1.01 25.35
CA ALA A 359 22.73 2.38 25.88
C ALA A 359 22.22 3.36 24.82
N ALA A 360 22.72 3.28 23.59
CA ALA A 360 22.28 4.11 22.48
C ALA A 360 20.81 3.92 22.05
N SER A 361 20.19 2.80 22.43
CA SER A 361 18.80 2.45 22.11
C SER A 361 17.84 2.67 23.27
N GLN A 362 18.37 2.88 24.51
CA GLN A 362 17.53 3.05 25.70
C GLN A 362 16.67 4.31 25.64
N ASP A 363 17.24 5.43 25.18
CA ASP A 363 16.52 6.72 25.07
C ASP A 363 15.36 6.62 24.09
N ILE A 364 15.58 5.99 22.93
CA ILE A 364 14.52 5.75 21.94
C ILE A 364 13.43 4.85 22.50
N GLY A 365 13.84 3.75 23.14
CA GLY A 365 12.89 2.83 23.79
C GLY A 365 12.06 3.53 24.86
N ALA A 366 12.69 4.39 25.68
CA ALA A 366 12.00 5.15 26.73
C ALA A 366 10.99 6.14 26.13
N GLU A 367 11.37 6.87 25.07
CA GLU A 367 10.48 7.81 24.36
C GLU A 367 9.30 7.10 23.69
N LEU A 368 9.51 5.94 23.05
CA LEU A 368 8.43 5.15 22.48
C LEU A 368 7.44 4.70 23.56
N LEU A 369 7.94 4.27 24.73
CA LEU A 369 7.08 3.87 25.86
C LEU A 369 6.40 5.08 26.53
N HIS A 370 7.00 6.26 26.49
CA HIS A 370 6.33 7.48 26.92
C HIS A 370 5.15 7.82 26.00
N ARG A 371 5.33 7.76 24.69
CA ARG A 371 4.24 7.94 23.71
C ARG A 371 3.16 6.90 23.84
N ALA A 372 3.53 5.62 24.08
CA ALA A 372 2.57 4.56 24.35
C ALA A 372 1.75 4.82 25.63
N ALA A 373 2.40 5.33 26.70
CA ALA A 373 1.70 5.69 27.92
C ALA A 373 0.73 6.86 27.71
N SER A 374 1.12 7.90 26.96
CA SER A 374 0.22 8.97 26.57
C SER A 374 -1.00 8.46 25.78
N ALA A 375 -0.80 7.52 24.85
CA ALA A 375 -1.90 6.87 24.14
C ALA A 375 -2.82 6.09 25.08
N ALA A 376 -2.28 5.39 26.10
CA ALA A 376 -3.09 4.69 27.09
C ALA A 376 -3.98 5.63 27.93
N GLU A 377 -3.47 6.82 28.28
CA GLU A 377 -4.28 7.85 28.98
C GLU A 377 -5.39 8.41 28.06
N ARG A 378 -5.10 8.63 26.79
CA ARG A 378 -6.10 9.04 25.82
C ARG A 378 -7.16 7.97 25.59
N LEU A 379 -6.80 6.69 25.58
CA LEU A 379 -7.74 5.57 25.55
C LEU A 379 -8.68 5.59 26.76
N ALA A 380 -8.14 5.79 27.96
CA ALA A 380 -8.92 5.91 29.18
C ALA A 380 -9.89 7.09 29.14
N ALA A 381 -9.42 8.26 28.70
CA ALA A 381 -10.25 9.46 28.54
C ALA A 381 -11.38 9.25 27.52
N GLY A 382 -11.11 8.53 26.41
CA GLY A 382 -12.13 8.18 25.42
C GLY A 382 -13.18 7.22 25.97
N LEU A 383 -12.78 6.26 26.82
CA LEU A 383 -13.70 5.38 27.51
C LEU A 383 -14.56 6.15 28.54
N GLU A 384 -13.96 7.08 29.29
CA GLU A 384 -14.69 7.95 30.22
C GLU A 384 -15.69 8.86 29.51
N ALA A 385 -15.38 9.32 28.29
CA ALA A 385 -16.28 10.14 27.49
C ALA A 385 -17.61 9.43 27.17
N LEU A 386 -17.65 8.11 27.15
CA LEU A 386 -18.90 7.33 26.99
C LEU A 386 -19.88 7.46 28.17
N ALA A 387 -19.50 8.13 29.25
CA ALA A 387 -20.45 8.51 30.33
C ALA A 387 -21.46 9.58 29.85
N ASP A 388 -21.15 10.34 28.81
CA ASP A 388 -22.09 11.27 28.17
C ASP A 388 -23.11 10.49 27.32
N PRO A 389 -24.43 10.60 27.61
CA PRO A 389 -25.46 9.82 26.94
C PRO A 389 -25.46 9.93 25.40
N PRO A 390 -25.35 11.12 24.78
CA PRO A 390 -25.21 11.24 23.32
C PRO A 390 -24.02 10.48 22.75
N LEU A 391 -22.88 10.44 23.44
CA LEU A 391 -21.70 9.74 22.98
C LEU A 391 -21.89 8.22 23.05
N LEU A 392 -22.47 7.73 24.15
CA LEU A 392 -22.78 6.31 24.27
C LEU A 392 -23.80 5.87 23.21
N GLN A 393 -24.81 6.69 22.95
CA GLN A 393 -25.78 6.42 21.89
C GLN A 393 -25.10 6.41 20.51
N ALA A 394 -24.23 7.37 20.23
CA ALA A 394 -23.46 7.40 18.99
C ALA A 394 -22.58 6.16 18.85
N PHE A 395 -21.92 5.73 19.91
CA PHE A 395 -21.10 4.52 19.94
C PHE A 395 -21.91 3.25 19.68
N ARG A 396 -23.09 3.12 20.26
CA ARG A 396 -24.01 1.98 20.01
C ARG A 396 -24.49 1.94 18.57
N LEU A 397 -24.96 3.08 18.05
CA LEU A 397 -25.47 3.19 16.68
C LEU A 397 -24.37 2.95 15.65
N MET A 398 -23.15 3.44 15.91
CA MET A 398 -21.96 3.17 15.09
C MET A 398 -21.69 1.67 15.02
N ASN A 399 -21.62 0.99 16.17
CA ASN A 399 -21.41 -0.45 16.21
C ASN A 399 -22.52 -1.23 15.49
N ARG A 400 -23.78 -0.82 15.62
CA ARG A 400 -24.92 -1.43 14.92
C ARG A 400 -24.83 -1.26 13.42
N ALA A 401 -24.51 -0.06 12.92
CA ALA A 401 -24.36 0.21 11.50
C ALA A 401 -23.17 -0.55 10.89
N MET A 402 -22.02 -0.56 11.58
CA MET A 402 -20.85 -1.31 11.17
C MET A 402 -21.12 -2.82 11.13
N ALA A 403 -21.78 -3.37 12.15
CA ALA A 403 -22.16 -4.78 12.16
C ALA A 403 -23.11 -5.13 10.99
N ARG A 404 -24.11 -4.29 10.73
CA ARG A 404 -25.07 -4.48 9.63
C ARG A 404 -24.36 -4.46 8.26
N ALA A 405 -23.50 -3.48 8.02
CA ALA A 405 -22.70 -3.39 6.80
C ALA A 405 -21.74 -4.59 6.63
N ALA A 406 -21.09 -5.03 7.70
CA ALA A 406 -20.19 -6.18 7.67
C ALA A 406 -20.94 -7.49 7.36
N ARG A 407 -22.13 -7.71 7.91
CA ARG A 407 -22.98 -8.89 7.62
C ARG A 407 -23.44 -8.94 6.17
N GLN A 408 -23.78 -7.80 5.58
CA GLN A 408 -24.14 -7.74 4.15
C GLN A 408 -22.98 -8.19 3.25
N ARG A 409 -21.77 -7.78 3.59
CA ARG A 409 -20.58 -8.12 2.81
C ARG A 409 -20.09 -9.56 3.04
N ARG A 410 -20.23 -10.09 4.26
CA ARG A 410 -19.76 -11.43 4.66
C ARG A 410 -20.83 -12.14 5.49
N PRO A 411 -21.87 -12.68 4.86
CA PRO A 411 -22.87 -13.47 5.55
C PRO A 411 -22.23 -14.65 6.28
N GLY A 412 -22.63 -14.90 7.52
CA GLY A 412 -22.14 -16.04 8.31
C GLY A 412 -20.89 -15.75 9.18
N VAL A 413 -20.24 -14.58 9.04
CA VAL A 413 -19.15 -14.15 9.93
C VAL A 413 -19.69 -13.19 10.98
N ALA A 414 -19.43 -13.46 12.26
CA ALA A 414 -19.80 -12.53 13.33
C ALA A 414 -18.95 -11.25 13.26
N PRO A 415 -19.57 -10.06 13.13
CA PRO A 415 -18.83 -8.80 13.05
C PRO A 415 -18.12 -8.49 14.37
N ALA A 416 -16.82 -8.33 14.32
CA ALA A 416 -16.01 -7.99 15.48
C ALA A 416 -14.86 -7.02 15.09
N TRP A 417 -14.51 -6.15 16.02
CA TRP A 417 -13.35 -5.29 15.91
C TRP A 417 -12.06 -6.09 16.12
N ARG A 418 -11.00 -5.71 15.44
CA ARG A 418 -9.66 -6.06 15.91
C ARG A 418 -9.29 -5.16 17.09
N PRO A 419 -8.50 -5.63 18.07
CA PRO A 419 -8.15 -4.81 19.24
C PRO A 419 -7.64 -3.42 18.91
N PHE A 420 -6.74 -3.29 17.93
CA PHE A 420 -6.19 -1.99 17.51
C PHE A 420 -7.25 -1.06 16.89
N GLN A 421 -8.25 -1.60 16.17
CA GLN A 421 -9.32 -0.80 15.60
C GLN A 421 -10.18 -0.18 16.69
N LEU A 422 -10.58 -0.99 17.68
CA LEU A 422 -11.34 -0.51 18.82
C LEU A 422 -10.54 0.47 19.68
N ALA A 423 -9.24 0.19 19.91
CA ALA A 423 -8.35 1.11 20.59
C ALA A 423 -8.25 2.46 19.87
N PHE A 424 -8.08 2.46 18.55
CA PHE A 424 -8.00 3.68 17.75
C PHE A 424 -9.32 4.48 17.79
N LEU A 425 -10.46 3.80 17.79
CA LEU A 425 -11.76 4.44 18.00
C LEU A 425 -11.82 5.14 19.35
N LEU A 426 -11.57 4.42 20.44
CA LEU A 426 -11.62 4.98 21.79
C LEU A 426 -10.67 6.16 21.98
N LEU A 427 -9.43 6.04 21.49
CA LEU A 427 -8.41 7.09 21.55
C LEU A 427 -8.88 8.41 20.93
N ASN A 428 -9.71 8.36 19.87
CA ASN A 428 -10.17 9.54 19.15
C ASN A 428 -11.51 10.09 19.67
N LEU A 429 -12.25 9.36 20.52
CA LEU A 429 -13.59 9.78 20.95
C LEU A 429 -13.57 11.15 21.63
N ARG A 430 -12.61 11.41 22.52
CA ARG A 430 -12.55 12.68 23.24
C ARG A 430 -12.31 13.86 22.29
N GLY A 431 -11.35 13.75 21.38
CA GLY A 431 -11.05 14.79 20.39
C GLY A 431 -12.18 15.01 19.37
N LEU A 432 -12.99 13.99 19.06
CA LEU A 432 -14.16 14.12 18.20
C LEU A 432 -15.36 14.76 18.93
N SER A 433 -15.54 14.40 20.19
CA SER A 433 -16.71 14.82 20.98
C SER A 433 -16.57 16.23 21.58
N ASP A 434 -15.36 16.65 21.90
CA ASP A 434 -15.10 17.95 22.52
C ASP A 434 -14.24 18.79 21.54
N PRO A 435 -14.85 19.79 20.88
CA PRO A 435 -14.14 20.61 19.89
C PRO A 435 -13.06 21.51 20.49
N ASP A 436 -13.08 21.74 21.79
CA ASP A 436 -12.13 22.60 22.52
C ASP A 436 -11.02 21.78 23.21
N HIS A 437 -11.08 20.43 23.16
CA HIS A 437 -10.07 19.57 23.75
C HIS A 437 -8.78 19.58 22.91
N TYR A 438 -7.62 19.51 23.58
CA TYR A 438 -6.30 19.54 22.90
C TYR A 438 -6.11 18.40 21.89
N ASP A 439 -6.67 17.21 22.14
CA ASP A 439 -6.63 16.07 21.21
C ASP A 439 -7.23 16.39 19.83
N ARG A 440 -8.07 17.43 19.74
CA ARG A 440 -8.65 17.87 18.48
C ARG A 440 -7.58 18.33 17.49
N SER A 441 -6.53 18.97 17.98
CA SER A 441 -5.41 19.46 17.17
C SER A 441 -4.32 18.42 16.91
N VAL A 442 -4.35 17.28 17.60
CA VAL A 442 -3.40 16.18 17.38
C VAL A 442 -3.79 15.42 16.11
N VAL A 443 -2.85 15.20 15.21
CA VAL A 443 -2.99 14.31 14.07
C VAL A 443 -2.63 12.90 14.51
N ASP A 444 -3.59 11.97 14.47
CA ASP A 444 -3.37 10.59 14.84
C ASP A 444 -3.04 9.74 13.62
N LEU A 445 -1.84 9.16 13.62
CA LEU A 445 -1.36 8.27 12.58
C LEU A 445 -1.61 6.80 12.96
N LEU A 446 -2.39 6.10 12.14
CA LEU A 446 -2.59 4.67 12.27
C LEU A 446 -1.58 3.91 11.39
N PHE A 447 -0.37 3.75 11.91
CA PHE A 447 0.68 2.99 11.25
C PHE A 447 0.45 1.49 11.44
N PHE A 448 -0.03 0.84 10.38
CA PHE A 448 -0.33 -0.59 10.37
C PHE A 448 -0.08 -1.18 8.99
N PRO A 449 0.39 -2.43 8.85
CA PRO A 449 0.64 -3.04 7.55
C PRO A 449 -0.58 -3.00 6.62
N THR A 450 -0.33 -2.88 5.32
CA THR A 450 -1.38 -2.93 4.29
C THR A 450 -2.16 -4.24 4.41
N GLY A 451 -3.49 -4.18 4.25
CA GLY A 451 -4.38 -5.33 4.49
C GLY A 451 -4.68 -5.62 5.96
N GLY A 452 -4.08 -4.88 6.91
CA GLY A 452 -4.33 -5.03 8.35
C GLY A 452 -5.74 -4.63 8.81
N GLY A 453 -6.54 -3.97 7.95
CA GLY A 453 -7.91 -3.55 8.28
C GLY A 453 -8.01 -2.12 8.84
N LYS A 454 -7.10 -1.22 8.47
CA LYS A 454 -7.16 0.22 8.84
C LYS A 454 -8.50 0.87 8.48
N THR A 455 -9.02 0.54 7.30
CA THR A 455 -10.26 1.14 6.77
C THR A 455 -11.45 0.96 7.70
N GLU A 456 -11.60 -0.18 8.36
CA GLU A 456 -12.71 -0.38 9.31
C GLU A 456 -12.61 0.59 10.50
N ALA A 457 -11.41 0.91 11.00
CA ALA A 457 -11.23 1.89 12.05
C ALA A 457 -11.63 3.30 11.58
N TYR A 458 -11.22 3.69 10.36
CA TYR A 458 -11.62 4.97 9.77
C TYR A 458 -13.13 5.07 9.55
N LEU A 459 -13.75 4.02 9.02
CA LEU A 459 -15.19 3.97 8.81
C LEU A 459 -15.96 4.00 10.15
N GLY A 460 -15.43 3.37 11.20
CA GLY A 460 -15.98 3.48 12.56
C GLY A 460 -15.95 4.92 13.08
N LEU A 461 -14.81 5.62 12.96
CA LEU A 461 -14.72 7.04 13.35
C LEU A 461 -15.68 7.92 12.53
N ALA A 462 -15.76 7.66 11.22
CA ALA A 462 -16.69 8.37 10.35
C ALA A 462 -18.14 8.18 10.78
N ALA A 463 -18.55 6.93 11.01
CA ALA A 463 -19.91 6.62 11.48
C ALA A 463 -20.22 7.29 12.82
N PHE A 464 -19.29 7.22 13.78
CA PHE A 464 -19.43 7.89 15.08
C PHE A 464 -19.61 9.40 14.90
N THR A 465 -18.77 10.05 14.11
CA THR A 465 -18.85 11.50 13.85
C THR A 465 -20.16 11.89 13.21
N LEU A 466 -20.62 11.16 12.18
CA LEU A 466 -21.87 11.41 11.48
C LEU A 466 -23.07 11.30 12.41
N ILE A 467 -23.10 10.25 13.23
CA ILE A 467 -24.21 10.02 14.18
C ILE A 467 -24.18 11.08 15.29
N LEU A 468 -23.02 11.34 15.89
CA LEU A 468 -22.91 12.31 16.98
C LEU A 468 -23.36 13.71 16.54
N ARG A 469 -22.97 14.14 15.33
CA ARG A 469 -23.42 15.41 14.74
C ARG A 469 -24.94 15.49 14.66
N ARG A 470 -25.62 14.40 14.28
CA ARG A 470 -27.07 14.32 14.19
C ARG A 470 -27.75 14.30 15.56
N LEU A 471 -27.22 13.51 16.50
CA LEU A 471 -27.79 13.44 17.86
C LEU A 471 -27.71 14.77 18.60
N ARG A 472 -26.65 15.54 18.36
CA ARG A 472 -26.49 16.89 18.95
C ARG A 472 -27.33 17.95 18.26
N ASN A 473 -27.62 17.79 16.96
CA ASN A 473 -28.40 18.75 16.16
C ASN A 473 -29.27 17.99 15.16
N PRO A 474 -30.41 17.45 15.60
CA PRO A 474 -31.29 16.62 14.76
C PRO A 474 -31.93 17.34 13.58
N GLY A 475 -31.96 18.69 13.60
CA GLY A 475 -32.52 19.51 12.53
C GLY A 475 -31.62 19.64 11.31
N ILE A 476 -32.02 20.46 10.34
CA ILE A 476 -31.31 20.69 9.07
C ILE A 476 -29.86 21.22 9.28
N GLN A 477 -29.59 21.82 10.43
CA GLN A 477 -28.24 22.30 10.82
C GLN A 477 -27.19 21.19 10.91
N ALA A 478 -27.58 19.95 11.15
CA ALA A 478 -26.68 18.82 11.17
C ALA A 478 -26.39 18.24 9.78
N ALA A 479 -27.05 18.74 8.73
CA ALA A 479 -26.77 18.36 7.35
C ALA A 479 -25.40 18.89 6.88
N GLY A 480 -25.05 18.60 5.66
CA GLY A 480 -23.78 19.00 5.03
C GLY A 480 -22.62 18.06 5.34
N LEU A 481 -21.48 18.37 4.74
CA LEU A 481 -20.29 17.53 4.83
C LEU A 481 -19.72 17.51 6.25
N ALA A 482 -19.64 16.34 6.85
CA ALA A 482 -19.05 16.13 8.18
C ALA A 482 -17.74 15.38 8.13
N VAL A 483 -17.60 14.46 7.18
CA VAL A 483 -16.40 13.60 7.02
C VAL A 483 -15.84 13.74 5.61
N LEU A 484 -14.59 14.18 5.53
CA LEU A 484 -13.83 14.25 4.28
C LEU A 484 -12.73 13.19 4.30
N MET A 485 -12.81 12.21 3.40
CA MET A 485 -11.80 11.18 3.23
C MET A 485 -11.04 11.41 1.93
N ARG A 486 -9.71 11.52 2.02
CA ARG A 486 -8.83 11.90 0.92
C ARG A 486 -7.93 10.74 0.51
N TYR A 487 -7.74 10.60 -0.79
CA TYR A 487 -6.86 9.61 -1.41
C TYR A 487 -5.95 10.25 -2.45
N THR A 488 -4.80 9.61 -2.68
CA THR A 488 -3.83 10.03 -3.70
C THR A 488 -4.05 9.31 -5.03
N LEU A 489 -4.48 8.05 -5.01
CA LEU A 489 -4.61 7.21 -6.21
C LEU A 489 -6.06 6.81 -6.48
N ARG A 490 -6.49 6.91 -7.74
CA ARG A 490 -7.86 6.60 -8.20
C ARG A 490 -8.28 5.14 -7.96
N LEU A 491 -7.38 4.18 -8.18
CA LEU A 491 -7.71 2.75 -8.10
C LEU A 491 -8.07 2.30 -6.67
N LEU A 492 -7.36 2.78 -5.67
CA LEU A 492 -7.65 2.51 -4.26
C LEU A 492 -8.99 3.14 -3.82
N THR A 493 -9.37 4.25 -4.45
CA THR A 493 -10.61 4.99 -4.15
C THR A 493 -11.87 4.15 -4.44
N LEU A 494 -11.83 3.25 -5.44
CA LEU A 494 -13.01 2.48 -5.88
C LEU A 494 -13.40 1.36 -4.90
N ASP A 495 -12.43 0.61 -4.37
CA ASP A 495 -12.72 -0.42 -3.35
C ASP A 495 -13.24 0.23 -2.06
N GLN A 496 -12.64 1.34 -1.66
CA GLN A 496 -13.04 2.09 -0.48
C GLN A 496 -14.46 2.68 -0.63
N LEU A 497 -14.82 3.13 -1.84
CA LEU A 497 -16.19 3.61 -2.11
C LEU A 497 -17.24 2.53 -1.81
N GLY A 498 -17.04 1.30 -2.27
CA GLY A 498 -17.97 0.20 -2.02
C GLY A 498 -18.16 -0.07 -0.51
N ARG A 499 -17.07 -0.02 0.26
CA ARG A 499 -17.08 -0.23 1.71
C ARG A 499 -17.77 0.92 2.46
N ALA A 500 -17.42 2.14 2.12
CA ALA A 500 -18.02 3.33 2.71
C ALA A 500 -19.50 3.47 2.32
N ALA A 501 -19.87 3.18 1.06
CA ALA A 501 -21.24 3.20 0.61
C ALA A 501 -22.13 2.18 1.34
N ALA A 502 -21.61 0.97 1.63
CA ALA A 502 -22.34 -0.02 2.44
C ALA A 502 -22.60 0.50 3.87
N LEU A 503 -21.62 1.19 4.47
CA LEU A 503 -21.82 1.83 5.77
C LEU A 503 -22.87 2.94 5.71
N ILE A 504 -22.81 3.81 4.70
CA ILE A 504 -23.79 4.90 4.54
C ILE A 504 -25.20 4.34 4.27
N CYS A 505 -25.31 3.24 3.52
CA CYS A 505 -26.59 2.50 3.40
C CYS A 505 -27.13 2.05 4.77
N ALA A 506 -26.25 1.48 5.61
CA ALA A 506 -26.65 1.06 6.96
C ALA A 506 -27.11 2.26 7.82
N LEU A 507 -26.36 3.37 7.80
CA LEU A 507 -26.70 4.60 8.53
C LEU A 507 -28.01 5.22 8.04
N GLU A 508 -28.26 5.23 6.73
CA GLU A 508 -29.53 5.73 6.17
C GLU A 508 -30.72 4.89 6.61
N LEU A 509 -30.57 3.58 6.71
CA LEU A 509 -31.60 2.70 7.25
C LEU A 509 -31.84 2.94 8.76
N GLU A 510 -30.79 3.22 9.55
CA GLU A 510 -30.92 3.63 10.95
C GLU A 510 -31.67 4.98 11.08
N ARG A 511 -31.34 5.96 10.21
CA ARG A 511 -32.01 7.25 10.18
C ARG A 511 -33.52 7.11 9.83
N GLN A 512 -33.82 6.29 8.82
CA GLN A 512 -35.23 6.04 8.43
C GLN A 512 -36.02 5.33 9.52
N ALA A 513 -35.36 4.55 10.37
CA ALA A 513 -36.02 3.91 11.52
C ALA A 513 -36.27 4.89 12.68
N ASP A 514 -35.42 5.92 12.85
CA ASP A 514 -35.55 6.93 13.90
C ASP A 514 -35.18 8.34 13.36
N PRO A 515 -36.04 8.94 12.54
CA PRO A 515 -35.79 10.28 12.01
C PRO A 515 -35.89 11.38 13.11
N ALA A 516 -36.55 11.12 14.21
CA ALA A 516 -36.62 12.07 15.33
C ALA A 516 -35.23 12.28 15.97
N ALA A 517 -34.43 11.22 16.10
CA ALA A 517 -33.08 11.29 16.63
C ALA A 517 -32.04 11.70 15.58
N LEU A 518 -32.16 11.23 14.34
CA LEU A 518 -31.12 11.37 13.31
C LEU A 518 -31.45 12.40 12.22
N GLY A 519 -32.60 13.08 12.32
CA GLY A 519 -33.03 14.15 11.43
C GLY A 519 -33.64 13.67 10.10
N ASP A 520 -34.24 14.61 9.35
CA ASP A 520 -34.92 14.31 8.09
C ASP A 520 -34.00 14.27 6.89
N TRP A 521 -32.87 14.98 6.92
CA TRP A 521 -31.94 15.02 5.80
C TRP A 521 -31.16 13.69 5.68
N PRO A 522 -31.11 13.06 4.48
CA PRO A 522 -30.53 11.74 4.34
C PRO A 522 -29.02 11.71 4.63
N PHE A 523 -28.51 10.54 5.03
CA PHE A 523 -27.10 10.26 4.98
C PHE A 523 -26.75 9.87 3.54
N GLU A 524 -25.83 10.60 2.91
CA GLU A 524 -25.38 10.38 1.55
C GLU A 524 -23.84 10.38 1.50
N ILE A 525 -23.28 9.58 0.60
CA ILE A 525 -21.87 9.58 0.27
C ILE A 525 -21.64 10.20 -1.10
N GLY A 526 -20.63 11.08 -1.19
CA GLY A 526 -20.16 11.67 -2.45
C GLY A 526 -18.83 11.09 -2.89
N LEU A 527 -18.66 10.90 -4.19
CA LEU A 527 -17.39 10.59 -4.83
C LEU A 527 -16.94 11.76 -5.69
N TRP A 528 -16.00 12.54 -5.18
CA TRP A 528 -15.49 13.76 -5.82
C TRP A 528 -14.07 13.53 -6.35
N VAL A 529 -14.00 13.03 -7.59
CA VAL A 529 -12.77 12.60 -8.26
C VAL A 529 -12.70 13.12 -9.68
N GLY A 530 -11.53 12.99 -10.34
CA GLY A 530 -11.32 13.50 -11.68
C GLY A 530 -12.28 12.91 -12.73
N GLN A 531 -12.52 13.68 -13.79
CA GLN A 531 -13.51 13.42 -14.88
C GLN A 531 -13.38 12.04 -15.53
N ALA A 532 -12.20 11.44 -15.51
CA ALA A 532 -12.00 10.10 -16.07
C ALA A 532 -12.75 9.01 -15.29
N ALA A 533 -12.97 9.19 -13.97
CA ALA A 533 -13.67 8.23 -13.13
C ALA A 533 -15.17 8.54 -13.00
N THR A 534 -15.54 9.82 -12.78
CA THR A 534 -16.93 10.23 -12.60
C THR A 534 -17.26 11.45 -13.45
N PRO A 535 -18.52 11.62 -13.91
CA PRO A 535 -18.91 12.82 -14.63
C PRO A 535 -18.87 14.05 -13.71
N ASN A 536 -18.30 15.17 -14.20
CA ASN A 536 -18.34 16.42 -13.44
C ASN A 536 -19.66 17.21 -13.63
N ARG A 537 -20.37 16.95 -14.72
CA ARG A 537 -21.61 17.66 -15.08
C ARG A 537 -22.75 16.70 -15.41
N MET A 538 -23.97 17.13 -15.14
CA MET A 538 -25.16 16.38 -15.51
C MET A 538 -25.36 16.33 -17.04
N GLY A 539 -25.17 17.43 -17.72
CA GLY A 539 -25.41 17.57 -19.15
C GLY A 539 -26.90 17.67 -19.50
N LYS A 540 -27.20 18.15 -20.70
CA LYS A 540 -28.56 18.31 -21.24
C LYS A 540 -28.66 17.78 -22.69
N ARG A 541 -29.86 17.69 -23.22
CA ARG A 541 -30.09 17.31 -24.64
C ARG A 541 -29.41 18.31 -25.55
N GLY A 542 -28.67 17.81 -26.53
CA GLY A 542 -27.87 18.65 -27.46
C GLY A 542 -26.49 19.04 -26.91
N ASP A 543 -26.09 18.54 -25.74
CA ASP A 543 -24.70 18.67 -25.26
C ASP A 543 -23.86 17.57 -25.91
N ASP A 544 -22.82 17.98 -26.62
CA ASP A 544 -21.89 17.07 -27.32
C ASP A 544 -20.81 16.49 -26.44
N ASN A 545 -20.77 16.89 -25.14
CA ASN A 545 -19.77 16.41 -24.21
C ASN A 545 -20.07 14.96 -23.77
N ALA A 546 -19.22 14.04 -24.23
CA ALA A 546 -19.33 12.60 -23.95
C ALA A 546 -19.11 12.24 -22.47
N TYR A 547 -18.54 13.13 -21.66
CA TYR A 547 -18.23 12.89 -20.23
C TYR A 547 -19.34 13.34 -19.27
N THR A 548 -20.50 13.78 -19.77
CA THR A 548 -21.63 14.12 -18.90
C THR A 548 -22.33 12.88 -18.33
N ALA A 549 -22.95 13.03 -17.17
CA ALA A 549 -23.74 11.97 -16.54
C ALA A 549 -24.87 11.46 -17.46
N ARG A 550 -25.55 12.39 -18.13
CA ARG A 550 -26.58 12.08 -19.11
C ARG A 550 -26.04 11.20 -20.25
N HIS A 551 -24.92 11.59 -20.85
CA HIS A 551 -24.35 10.83 -21.97
C HIS A 551 -23.94 9.42 -21.54
N LYS A 552 -23.17 9.30 -20.45
CA LYS A 552 -22.73 7.99 -19.91
C LYS A 552 -23.92 7.10 -19.53
N THR A 553 -24.95 7.67 -18.88
CA THR A 553 -26.16 6.91 -18.49
C THR A 553 -26.90 6.38 -19.71
N LEU A 554 -27.20 7.22 -20.70
CA LEU A 554 -27.89 6.80 -21.92
C LEU A 554 -27.05 5.81 -22.75
N GLN A 555 -25.74 5.93 -22.74
CA GLN A 555 -24.84 4.99 -23.40
C GLN A 555 -24.89 3.61 -22.70
N PHE A 556 -24.81 3.58 -21.38
CA PHE A 556 -24.94 2.35 -20.56
C PHE A 556 -26.33 1.71 -20.71
N GLN A 557 -27.39 2.50 -20.73
CA GLN A 557 -28.76 2.02 -20.94
C GLN A 557 -28.96 1.36 -22.29
N ARG A 558 -28.23 1.81 -23.33
CA ARG A 558 -28.26 1.17 -24.66
C ARG A 558 -27.38 -0.06 -24.78
N ASN A 559 -26.28 -0.08 -24.03
CA ASN A 559 -25.32 -1.18 -24.03
C ASN A 559 -24.59 -1.24 -22.68
N ASP A 560 -24.97 -2.20 -21.86
CA ASP A 560 -24.45 -2.43 -20.51
C ASP A 560 -23.00 -2.96 -20.46
N ARG A 561 -22.39 -3.25 -21.61
CA ARG A 561 -20.94 -3.51 -21.73
C ARG A 561 -20.10 -2.23 -21.68
N LYS A 562 -20.73 -1.05 -21.86
CA LYS A 562 -20.05 0.24 -21.69
C LYS A 562 -19.89 0.55 -20.20
N PRO A 563 -18.91 1.39 -19.82
CA PRO A 563 -18.74 1.81 -18.43
C PRO A 563 -20.00 2.44 -17.86
N ALA A 564 -20.36 2.03 -16.65
CA ALA A 564 -21.46 2.63 -15.91
C ALA A 564 -21.17 4.11 -15.59
N PRO A 565 -22.21 4.94 -15.35
CA PRO A 565 -22.02 6.36 -15.02
C PRO A 565 -21.38 6.58 -13.64
N ILE A 566 -21.31 5.52 -12.81
CA ILE A 566 -20.60 5.51 -11.53
C ILE A 566 -19.57 4.38 -11.52
N PRO A 567 -18.48 4.48 -10.76
CA PRO A 567 -17.42 3.48 -10.76
C PRO A 567 -17.71 2.32 -9.78
N LEU A 568 -18.94 1.87 -9.71
CA LEU A 568 -19.36 0.66 -9.00
C LEU A 568 -20.05 -0.27 -9.99
N GLU A 569 -19.70 -1.53 -9.98
CA GLU A 569 -20.33 -2.55 -10.82
C GLU A 569 -21.56 -3.17 -10.16
N ASN A 570 -21.57 -3.22 -8.83
CA ASN A 570 -22.58 -3.91 -8.05
C ASN A 570 -23.17 -2.97 -6.96
N CYS A 571 -24.39 -3.27 -6.56
CA CYS A 571 -25.01 -2.64 -5.40
C CYS A 571 -24.14 -2.85 -4.14
N PRO A 572 -23.66 -1.80 -3.46
CA PRO A 572 -22.81 -1.94 -2.29
C PRO A 572 -23.51 -2.59 -1.10
N TRP A 573 -24.85 -2.63 -1.13
CA TRP A 573 -25.66 -3.20 -0.06
C TRP A 573 -25.89 -4.71 -0.23
N CYS A 574 -26.36 -5.17 -1.38
CA CYS A 574 -26.73 -6.58 -1.58
C CYS A 574 -25.86 -7.34 -2.60
N GLY A 575 -24.88 -6.68 -3.24
CA GLY A 575 -23.99 -7.30 -4.21
C GLY A 575 -24.58 -7.50 -5.61
N GLU A 576 -25.87 -7.16 -5.85
CA GLU A 576 -26.53 -7.32 -7.14
C GLU A 576 -25.87 -6.44 -8.21
N LYS A 577 -25.63 -7.00 -9.40
CA LYS A 577 -25.01 -6.27 -10.52
C LYS A 577 -25.93 -5.16 -11.02
N PHE A 578 -25.36 -3.98 -11.27
CA PHE A 578 -26.10 -2.87 -11.88
C PHE A 578 -26.44 -3.17 -13.34
N THR A 579 -27.64 -2.74 -13.73
CA THR A 579 -28.19 -2.88 -15.08
C THR A 579 -28.62 -1.51 -15.64
N ALA A 580 -29.09 -1.48 -16.86
CA ALA A 580 -29.63 -0.28 -17.49
C ALA A 580 -30.69 0.43 -16.62
N ASN A 581 -31.49 -0.34 -15.88
CA ASN A 581 -32.57 0.19 -15.01
C ASN A 581 -32.09 0.69 -13.64
N SER A 582 -30.82 0.53 -13.33
CA SER A 582 -30.23 0.97 -12.06
C SER A 582 -29.95 2.47 -12.01
N PHE A 583 -29.94 3.16 -13.14
CA PHE A 583 -29.57 4.57 -13.24
C PHE A 583 -30.71 5.42 -13.80
N GLN A 584 -31.14 6.42 -13.04
CA GLN A 584 -32.27 7.27 -13.36
C GLN A 584 -31.84 8.74 -13.44
N LEU A 585 -32.10 9.38 -14.56
CA LEU A 585 -31.89 10.81 -14.76
C LEU A 585 -33.14 11.58 -14.34
N VAL A 586 -33.03 12.42 -13.34
CA VAL A 586 -34.15 13.11 -12.68
C VAL A 586 -33.95 14.63 -12.82
N PRO A 587 -35.01 15.44 -13.00
CA PRO A 587 -36.40 15.06 -13.18
C PRO A 587 -36.74 14.51 -14.56
N HIS A 588 -35.97 14.89 -15.60
CA HIS A 588 -36.18 14.44 -16.97
C HIS A 588 -34.86 14.14 -17.69
N PRO A 589 -34.80 13.07 -18.51
CA PRO A 589 -33.56 12.69 -19.18
C PRO A 589 -32.99 13.76 -20.14
N ASP A 590 -33.80 14.70 -20.61
CA ASP A 590 -33.36 15.77 -21.50
C ASP A 590 -32.66 16.94 -20.79
N ALA A 591 -33.03 17.16 -19.52
CA ALA A 591 -32.43 18.20 -18.67
C ALA A 591 -32.36 17.71 -17.21
N PRO A 592 -31.56 16.69 -16.94
CA PRO A 592 -31.44 16.13 -15.59
C PRO A 592 -30.65 17.07 -14.68
N THR A 593 -31.04 17.13 -13.42
CA THR A 593 -30.33 17.82 -12.36
C THR A 593 -29.74 16.86 -11.33
N ASP A 594 -30.14 15.57 -11.37
CA ASP A 594 -29.67 14.54 -10.46
C ASP A 594 -29.57 13.18 -11.19
N LEU A 595 -28.62 12.36 -10.74
CA LEU A 595 -28.43 10.96 -11.15
C LEU A 595 -28.73 10.06 -9.97
N ARG A 596 -29.90 9.43 -9.95
CA ARG A 596 -30.31 8.50 -8.89
C ARG A 596 -29.87 7.07 -9.22
N VAL A 597 -29.37 6.37 -8.23
CA VAL A 597 -28.96 4.97 -8.32
C VAL A 597 -29.94 4.12 -7.52
N VAL A 598 -30.47 3.05 -8.14
CA VAL A 598 -31.41 2.12 -7.51
C VAL A 598 -30.95 0.69 -7.69
N CYS A 599 -31.28 -0.19 -6.75
CA CYS A 599 -31.04 -1.61 -6.88
C CYS A 599 -32.19 -2.30 -7.63
N VAL A 600 -31.85 -3.18 -8.57
CA VAL A 600 -32.83 -3.97 -9.33
C VAL A 600 -33.31 -5.22 -8.59
N ASN A 601 -32.54 -5.67 -7.58
CA ASN A 601 -32.91 -6.79 -6.72
C ASN A 601 -34.11 -6.41 -5.84
N ARG A 602 -35.23 -7.09 -6.03
CA ARG A 602 -36.49 -6.80 -5.33
C ARG A 602 -36.43 -7.08 -3.82
N ALA A 603 -35.50 -7.90 -3.38
CA ALA A 603 -35.27 -8.21 -1.96
C ALA A 603 -34.33 -7.21 -1.27
N CYS A 604 -33.73 -6.29 -2.02
CA CYS A 604 -32.82 -5.28 -1.47
C CYS A 604 -33.60 -4.17 -0.75
N ASP A 605 -33.10 -3.68 0.40
CA ASP A 605 -33.67 -2.53 1.11
C ASP A 605 -33.74 -1.26 0.24
N PHE A 606 -32.87 -1.16 -0.79
CA PHE A 606 -32.79 -0.05 -1.75
C PHE A 606 -33.34 -0.42 -3.12
N ALA A 607 -34.32 -1.31 -3.16
CA ALA A 607 -34.99 -1.71 -4.40
C ALA A 607 -35.82 -0.55 -4.96
N ALA A 608 -35.78 -0.38 -6.29
CA ALA A 608 -36.56 0.64 -7.02
C ALA A 608 -38.07 0.60 -6.68
N ARG A 609 -38.61 -0.60 -6.46
CA ARG A 609 -40.05 -0.78 -6.10
C ARG A 609 -40.41 -0.14 -4.75
N GLY A 610 -39.48 0.00 -3.82
CA GLY A 610 -39.69 0.62 -2.52
C GLY A 610 -39.61 2.15 -2.52
N GLY A 611 -39.32 2.76 -3.67
CA GLY A 611 -39.12 4.21 -3.80
C GLY A 611 -37.81 4.71 -3.16
N ARG A 612 -36.97 3.80 -2.68
CA ARG A 612 -35.66 4.13 -2.08
C ARG A 612 -34.58 4.13 -3.12
N THR A 613 -33.68 5.10 -3.03
CA THR A 613 -32.48 5.18 -3.85
C THR A 613 -31.25 4.83 -3.00
N LEU A 614 -30.21 4.29 -3.63
CA LEU A 614 -28.92 4.18 -2.98
C LEU A 614 -28.39 5.59 -2.66
N PRO A 615 -27.88 5.84 -1.46
CA PRO A 615 -27.46 7.17 -1.02
C PRO A 615 -26.06 7.54 -1.56
N ILE A 616 -25.90 7.51 -2.90
CA ILE A 616 -24.60 7.69 -3.59
C ILE A 616 -24.72 8.84 -4.58
N LEU A 617 -23.84 9.82 -4.45
CA LEU A 617 -23.66 10.94 -5.37
C LEU A 617 -22.29 10.83 -6.05
N SER A 618 -22.27 10.86 -7.37
CA SER A 618 -21.04 10.69 -8.15
C SER A 618 -20.84 11.78 -9.23
N VAL A 619 -21.68 12.80 -9.24
CA VAL A 619 -21.59 13.95 -10.16
C VAL A 619 -21.36 15.21 -9.34
N ASP A 620 -20.43 16.06 -9.76
CA ASP A 620 -20.06 17.25 -8.97
C ASP A 620 -21.25 18.22 -8.72
N GLU A 621 -22.08 18.47 -9.73
CA GLU A 621 -23.24 19.40 -9.58
C GLU A 621 -24.21 18.93 -8.47
N PRO A 622 -24.71 17.68 -8.46
CA PRO A 622 -25.45 17.13 -7.32
C PRO A 622 -24.68 17.14 -6.00
N ILE A 623 -23.35 16.85 -6.00
CA ILE A 623 -22.52 16.88 -4.78
C ILE A 623 -22.53 18.28 -4.15
N TYR A 624 -22.32 19.34 -4.94
CA TYR A 624 -22.35 20.72 -4.44
C TYR A 624 -23.75 21.17 -3.98
N ARG A 625 -24.79 20.55 -4.51
CA ARG A 625 -26.18 20.88 -4.16
C ARG A 625 -26.67 20.14 -2.93
N ARG A 626 -26.45 18.84 -2.85
CA ARG A 626 -27.00 18.00 -1.78
C ARG A 626 -26.09 17.90 -0.56
N LEU A 627 -24.83 18.21 -0.71
CA LEU A 627 -23.81 18.22 0.34
C LEU A 627 -23.75 16.89 1.10
N PRO A 628 -23.27 15.81 0.46
CA PRO A 628 -23.19 14.51 1.12
C PRO A 628 -22.44 14.59 2.45
N CYS A 629 -22.92 13.90 3.46
CA CYS A 629 -22.32 13.94 4.80
C CYS A 629 -20.93 13.30 4.86
N PHE A 630 -20.65 12.38 3.94
CA PHE A 630 -19.35 11.72 3.74
C PHE A 630 -18.88 11.97 2.32
N LEU A 631 -17.68 12.50 2.14
CA LEU A 631 -17.10 12.76 0.83
C LEU A 631 -15.77 12.01 0.68
N ILE A 632 -15.67 11.20 -0.36
CA ILE A 632 -14.40 10.62 -0.80
C ILE A 632 -13.87 11.50 -1.94
N ALA A 633 -12.64 12.01 -1.79
CA ALA A 633 -12.03 12.91 -2.74
C ALA A 633 -10.59 12.52 -3.07
N THR A 634 -10.17 12.79 -4.31
CA THR A 634 -8.75 12.71 -4.68
C THR A 634 -8.08 14.06 -4.50
N VAL A 635 -6.77 14.05 -4.16
CA VAL A 635 -6.02 15.29 -3.86
C VAL A 635 -6.02 16.26 -5.04
N ASP A 636 -5.97 15.76 -6.27
CA ASP A 636 -6.01 16.56 -7.50
C ASP A 636 -7.29 17.39 -7.65
N LYS A 637 -8.40 16.95 -7.07
CA LYS A 637 -9.67 17.69 -7.09
C LYS A 637 -9.62 19.03 -6.34
N PHE A 638 -8.75 19.11 -5.32
CA PHE A 638 -8.56 20.34 -4.56
C PHE A 638 -7.86 21.45 -5.35
N ALA A 639 -7.20 21.10 -6.47
CA ALA A 639 -6.69 22.08 -7.41
C ALA A 639 -7.78 22.97 -8.03
N ALA A 640 -9.03 22.50 -8.06
CA ALA A 640 -10.17 23.26 -8.56
C ALA A 640 -10.74 24.28 -7.56
N LEU A 641 -10.34 24.24 -6.27
CA LEU A 641 -10.84 25.14 -5.22
C LEU A 641 -10.88 26.63 -5.60
N PRO A 642 -9.80 27.21 -6.18
CA PRO A 642 -9.81 28.63 -6.54
C PRO A 642 -10.75 28.97 -7.70
N TRP A 643 -11.11 27.99 -8.53
CA TRP A 643 -11.82 28.21 -9.80
C TRP A 643 -13.30 27.86 -9.75
N THR A 644 -13.74 27.10 -8.73
CA THR A 644 -15.12 26.59 -8.63
C THR A 644 -15.74 27.09 -7.33
N GLY A 645 -16.49 28.18 -7.41
CA GLY A 645 -17.10 28.83 -6.24
C GLY A 645 -18.06 27.94 -5.47
N GLU A 646 -18.74 26.99 -6.13
CA GLU A 646 -19.67 26.02 -5.53
C GLU A 646 -19.00 25.11 -4.50
N VAL A 647 -17.69 24.88 -4.63
CA VAL A 647 -16.93 24.08 -3.65
C VAL A 647 -17.02 24.64 -2.23
N GLY A 648 -17.21 25.95 -2.08
CA GLY A 648 -17.44 26.59 -0.79
C GLY A 648 -18.63 26.01 -0.01
N ALA A 649 -19.63 25.48 -0.70
CA ALA A 649 -20.79 24.82 -0.09
C ALA A 649 -20.39 23.57 0.72
N LEU A 650 -19.39 22.80 0.28
CA LEU A 650 -18.86 21.64 1.01
C LEU A 650 -18.28 22.02 2.39
N PHE A 651 -17.84 23.27 2.54
CA PHE A 651 -17.33 23.83 3.80
C PHE A 651 -18.36 24.63 4.57
N GLY A 652 -19.66 24.38 4.32
CA GLY A 652 -20.77 24.98 5.02
C GLY A 652 -21.10 26.42 4.60
N ARG A 653 -20.53 26.95 3.53
CA ARG A 653 -20.80 28.31 3.02
C ARG A 653 -22.09 28.35 2.19
N VAL A 654 -23.19 28.01 2.85
CA VAL A 654 -24.57 28.04 2.33
C VAL A 654 -25.46 28.75 3.35
N ASP A 655 -26.47 29.49 2.89
CA ASP A 655 -27.37 30.26 3.74
C ASP A 655 -28.86 29.97 3.47
N ARG A 656 -29.16 29.12 2.50
CA ARG A 656 -30.51 28.76 2.08
C ARG A 656 -30.58 27.28 1.76
N TYR A 657 -31.79 26.70 1.82
CA TYR A 657 -32.06 25.32 1.50
C TYR A 657 -33.51 25.08 1.07
N ASP A 658 -33.76 23.99 0.38
CA ASP A 658 -35.07 23.41 0.10
C ASP A 658 -34.98 21.88 0.02
N THR A 659 -36.01 21.24 -0.54
CA THR A 659 -36.05 19.76 -0.71
C THR A 659 -35.01 19.25 -1.69
N ASP A 660 -34.51 20.07 -2.61
CA ASP A 660 -33.54 19.69 -3.65
C ASP A 660 -32.10 19.89 -3.19
N GLY A 661 -31.88 20.75 -2.17
CA GLY A 661 -30.54 20.95 -1.63
C GLY A 661 -30.29 22.30 -0.99
N PHE A 662 -28.98 22.68 -0.97
CA PHE A 662 -28.48 23.89 -0.32
C PHE A 662 -28.01 24.91 -1.35
N TYR A 663 -28.12 26.18 -1.00
CA TYR A 663 -27.80 27.31 -1.85
C TYR A 663 -26.89 28.29 -1.12
N GLY A 664 -25.91 28.82 -1.82
CA GLY A 664 -25.00 29.84 -1.30
C GLY A 664 -25.54 31.26 -1.52
N PRO A 665 -24.81 32.29 -0.98
CA PRO A 665 -25.20 33.71 -1.07
C PRO A 665 -25.35 34.22 -2.50
N CYS A 666 -24.69 33.63 -3.47
CA CYS A 666 -24.81 33.98 -4.90
C CYS A 666 -26.13 33.51 -5.54
N GLN A 667 -26.96 32.77 -4.83
CA GLN A 667 -28.26 32.26 -5.28
C GLN A 667 -29.42 32.76 -4.37
N PRO A 668 -29.58 34.06 -4.17
CA PRO A 668 -30.42 34.61 -3.09
C PRO A 668 -31.94 34.41 -3.27
N ARG A 669 -32.38 33.96 -4.45
CA ARG A 669 -33.81 33.71 -4.77
C ARG A 669 -34.19 32.24 -4.67
N MET A 670 -33.20 31.35 -4.36
CA MET A 670 -33.45 29.92 -4.28
C MET A 670 -33.66 29.48 -2.84
N GLY A 671 -34.61 28.60 -2.59
CA GLY A 671 -34.90 28.01 -1.28
C GLY A 671 -35.28 29.01 -0.18
N GLN A 672 -35.45 28.53 1.05
CA GLN A 672 -35.75 29.30 2.25
C GLN A 672 -34.44 29.56 3.06
N PRO A 673 -34.41 30.60 3.93
CA PRO A 673 -33.26 30.85 4.79
C PRO A 673 -32.91 29.66 5.67
N LEU A 674 -31.61 29.36 5.76
CA LEU A 674 -31.11 28.32 6.65
C LEU A 674 -31.10 28.83 8.10
N PRO A 675 -31.74 28.14 9.07
CA PRO A 675 -31.61 28.49 10.47
C PRO A 675 -30.15 28.56 10.89
N GLY A 676 -29.71 29.64 11.57
CA GLY A 676 -28.29 29.82 11.95
C GLY A 676 -27.36 30.33 10.84
N GLY A 677 -27.89 30.56 9.63
CA GLY A 677 -27.18 31.30 8.56
C GLY A 677 -26.10 30.55 7.77
N ARG A 678 -25.62 29.41 8.25
CA ARG A 678 -24.69 28.54 7.53
C ARG A 678 -24.64 27.14 8.16
N LEU A 679 -24.12 26.16 7.42
CA LEU A 679 -23.83 24.82 7.97
C LEU A 679 -22.45 24.79 8.64
N PRO A 680 -22.24 23.91 9.62
CA PRO A 680 -20.91 23.65 10.14
C PRO A 680 -20.01 22.98 9.07
N PRO A 681 -18.71 23.29 9.04
CA PRO A 681 -17.75 22.65 8.14
C PRO A 681 -17.49 21.19 8.53
N PRO A 682 -16.66 20.46 7.78
CA PRO A 682 -16.21 19.12 8.14
C PRO A 682 -15.61 19.04 9.54
N GLU A 683 -15.92 17.98 10.27
CA GLU A 683 -15.45 17.73 11.64
C GLU A 683 -14.34 16.68 11.70
N LEU A 684 -14.28 15.80 10.70
CA LEU A 684 -13.27 14.76 10.58
C LEU A 684 -12.67 14.75 9.17
N ILE A 685 -11.35 14.80 9.10
CA ILE A 685 -10.58 14.59 7.87
C ILE A 685 -9.80 13.28 8.03
N ILE A 686 -9.96 12.38 7.09
CA ILE A 686 -9.25 11.11 7.01
C ILE A 686 -8.32 11.18 5.81
N GLN A 687 -7.02 11.01 6.04
CA GLN A 687 -6.01 10.93 4.99
C GLN A 687 -5.49 9.50 4.91
N ASP A 688 -5.97 8.71 3.98
CA ASP A 688 -5.44 7.37 3.76
C ASP A 688 -4.21 7.41 2.85
N GLU A 689 -3.28 6.45 3.03
CA GLU A 689 -2.02 6.35 2.28
C GLU A 689 -1.21 7.67 2.26
N LEU A 690 -1.02 8.26 3.43
CA LEU A 690 -0.33 9.56 3.60
C LEU A 690 1.05 9.61 2.94
N HIS A 691 1.78 8.49 2.92
CA HIS A 691 3.12 8.39 2.32
C HIS A 691 3.14 8.70 0.82
N LEU A 692 2.01 8.60 0.11
CA LEU A 692 1.92 8.91 -1.32
C LEU A 692 1.83 10.43 -1.62
N ILE A 693 1.63 11.27 -0.61
CA ILE A 693 1.60 12.73 -0.77
C ILE A 693 3.02 13.32 -0.76
N SER A 694 3.99 12.62 -0.18
CA SER A 694 5.39 13.04 -0.19
C SER A 694 5.97 13.01 -1.61
N GLY A 695 6.91 13.91 -1.91
CA GLY A 695 7.59 13.98 -3.20
C GLY A 695 7.13 15.14 -4.08
N PRO A 696 6.95 14.97 -5.42
CA PRO A 696 6.70 16.07 -6.36
C PRO A 696 5.48 16.93 -6.06
N LEU A 697 4.48 16.39 -5.36
CA LEU A 697 3.27 17.09 -4.96
C LEU A 697 3.41 17.87 -3.63
N GLY A 698 4.54 17.76 -2.94
CA GLY A 698 4.70 18.26 -1.57
C GLY A 698 4.31 19.72 -1.37
N THR A 699 4.83 20.64 -2.18
CA THR A 699 4.52 22.08 -2.08
C THR A 699 3.04 22.37 -2.42
N ILE A 700 2.52 21.75 -3.48
CA ILE A 700 1.12 21.91 -3.90
C ILE A 700 0.18 21.34 -2.84
N ALA A 701 0.52 20.16 -2.29
CA ALA A 701 -0.23 19.56 -1.21
C ALA A 701 -0.26 20.47 0.03
N GLY A 702 0.85 21.12 0.40
CA GLY A 702 0.92 22.09 1.49
C GLY A 702 -0.01 23.30 1.30
N LEU A 703 -0.14 23.81 0.07
CA LEU A 703 -1.09 24.87 -0.26
C LEU A 703 -2.54 24.41 -0.06
N TYR A 704 -2.87 23.20 -0.48
CA TYR A 704 -4.21 22.64 -0.29
C TYR A 704 -4.52 22.38 1.19
N GLU A 705 -3.55 21.91 1.97
CA GLU A 705 -3.71 21.75 3.42
C GLU A 705 -4.00 23.09 4.11
N THR A 706 -3.27 24.13 3.74
CA THR A 706 -3.50 25.49 4.28
C THR A 706 -4.91 25.99 3.91
N ALA A 707 -5.35 25.78 2.68
CA ALA A 707 -6.69 26.15 2.23
C ALA A 707 -7.77 25.37 2.99
N LEU A 708 -7.60 24.07 3.17
CA LEU A 708 -8.52 23.21 3.91
C LEU A 708 -8.59 23.60 5.40
N ASP A 709 -7.44 23.86 6.02
CA ASP A 709 -7.40 24.34 7.42
C ASP A 709 -8.21 25.64 7.56
N ALA A 710 -7.99 26.63 6.69
CA ALA A 710 -8.73 27.89 6.68
C ALA A 710 -10.24 27.72 6.42
N LEU A 711 -10.63 26.82 5.52
CA LEU A 711 -12.05 26.58 5.18
C LEU A 711 -12.79 25.78 6.25
N CYS A 712 -12.10 24.86 6.94
CA CYS A 712 -12.69 24.01 7.98
C CYS A 712 -12.60 24.61 9.38
N THR A 713 -11.79 25.66 9.60
CA THR A 713 -11.66 26.30 10.91
C THR A 713 -12.87 27.18 11.21
N VAL A 714 -13.52 26.94 12.34
CA VAL A 714 -14.60 27.78 12.86
C VAL A 714 -13.97 28.82 13.79
N PRO A 715 -14.14 30.13 13.52
CA PRO A 715 -13.64 31.19 14.40
C PRO A 715 -14.33 31.13 15.78
N ALA A 716 -13.54 31.07 16.83
CA ALA A 716 -13.93 31.13 18.22
C ALA A 716 -12.79 31.75 19.04
N GLU A 717 -12.91 31.90 20.36
CA GLU A 717 -11.78 32.27 21.22
C GLU A 717 -10.59 31.36 21.02
N THR A 718 -10.82 30.04 20.99
CA THR A 718 -9.91 29.04 20.46
C THR A 718 -10.42 28.55 19.10
N PRO A 719 -9.69 28.73 18.00
CA PRO A 719 -10.13 28.26 16.67
C PRO A 719 -10.41 26.76 16.66
N ARG A 720 -11.64 26.38 16.29
CA ARG A 720 -12.06 24.98 16.24
C ARG A 720 -11.75 24.39 14.89
N ARG A 721 -10.82 23.44 14.87
CA ARG A 721 -10.38 22.71 13.68
C ARG A 721 -11.01 21.35 13.55
N PRO A 722 -11.06 20.73 12.35
CA PRO A 722 -11.44 19.33 12.21
C PRO A 722 -10.42 18.43 12.91
N LYS A 723 -10.88 17.27 13.39
CA LYS A 723 -9.97 16.18 13.77
C LYS A 723 -9.35 15.58 12.52
N ILE A 724 -8.05 15.35 12.53
CA ILE A 724 -7.33 14.72 11.41
C ILE A 724 -6.81 13.35 11.87
N VAL A 725 -7.04 12.33 11.06
CA VAL A 725 -6.46 10.99 11.21
C VAL A 725 -5.83 10.54 9.89
N ALA A 726 -4.73 9.79 9.94
CA ALA A 726 -3.97 9.34 8.77
C ALA A 726 -3.54 7.87 8.88
#